data_4a3a1c3b44ed74aaa24d052eb5304990
#
_entry.id   4a3a1c3b44ed74aaa24d052eb5304990
#
_cell.length_a   1.000
_cell.length_b   1.000
_cell.length_c   1.000
_cell.angle_alpha   90.00
_cell.angle_beta   90.00
_cell.angle_gamma   90.00
#
_symmetry.space_group_name_H-M   'P 1'
#
loop_
_entity.id
_entity.type
_entity.pdbx_description
1 polymer ?
#
loop_
_entity_poly.entity_id
_entity_poly.type
_entity_poly.pdbx_seq_one_letter_code
_entity_poly.pdbx_strand_id
1 'polypeptide(L)'
;MISQVLLRTSSHVSLVLLCCLGSAGFAQTQSGNQPQTFADELFVEPPTLENLGFEWFIRGDDNRNAVVNVSYREQGTSQWKEALPMLRIGGERIYARVNFDVELPAMFAGSIMNLRPGTTYEARFTLIDSDGVEGDAERTLVVSTRPEPMPYEYGRVFHVYPHGYEGEKMEPSFEGFLCAYNYSCSGTDWSTTGRPRVLPGDTILVHAGLYQYDRYEYTTSNRNRLMPLAGTYFLTADGTEDKPIAIKAAGDGEVIFDGAGNYNLFNVEAADYTYFEGITFRNTEIAILAGTQFIVGSKGLTVKNSRFEDVAAGVFTNYSGSSNFYIADNWFYGRNDPERMIGWSDPELWSRFDGVDGQAHPPSMDSYVAVKIYGPGHVVAYNYIADFHDGINVETYGNPDGTAPSGSGVFGPKYPPREYWDRRPVAIDFYNNYITNSHDNPIEIDGSMHNIRVMRNMLINHPSHAMCNQPALGGPVYWIENIAYNLPGGSTRLTTGSSGSIFYNNTIFSETEGGSLQNTHWRNNLFLGQNAAGGLFDITSQTNYTSSDYNGFYSFPGKTEVFAWNTPPMDVLADYPGPGKRPNLETREFSSLDEYSQTTGQDRNSIMVDYSAFQNAPRLDASDVDNLQNVYDADDFDFRLVPGSAPVDKGIHLPNVNDGFSGMAPDLGALELGAQMPHYGPRE
;
A
#
# COMPACT_ATOMS: atom_id res chain seq x y z
N MET A 1 52.36 -1.48 -26.29
CA MET A 1 53.65 -1.58 -25.59
C MET A 1 53.37 -1.74 -24.13
N ILE A 2 53.76 -2.85 -23.66
CA ILE A 2 53.66 -3.44 -22.34
C ILE A 2 54.46 -2.62 -21.33
N SER A 3 53.96 -2.36 -20.13
CA SER A 3 54.83 -2.23 -18.96
C SER A 3 54.12 -2.68 -17.71
N GLN A 4 54.70 -3.70 -17.10
CA GLN A 4 54.46 -4.32 -15.81
C GLN A 4 54.76 -3.34 -14.67
N VAL A 5 54.00 -3.42 -13.58
CA VAL A 5 54.41 -2.98 -12.25
C VAL A 5 54.02 -4.00 -11.20
N LEU A 6 55.02 -4.55 -10.65
CA LEU A 6 55.36 -5.32 -9.47
C LEU A 6 54.32 -5.43 -8.32
N LEU A 7 54.07 -6.67 -7.95
CA LEU A 7 53.60 -7.13 -6.65
C LEU A 7 54.62 -6.83 -5.52
N ARG A 8 54.10 -6.32 -4.40
CA ARG A 8 54.75 -6.52 -3.10
C ARG A 8 53.83 -7.32 -2.18
N THR A 9 54.28 -8.47 -1.84
CA THR A 9 53.75 -9.39 -0.83
C THR A 9 54.07 -8.89 0.56
N SER A 10 53.06 -8.77 1.43
CA SER A 10 53.24 -8.77 2.87
C SER A 10 52.34 -9.86 3.47
N SER A 11 52.98 -10.87 4.02
CA SER A 11 52.42 -12.01 4.71
C SER A 11 51.78 -11.55 6.03
N HIS A 12 50.49 -11.72 6.19
CA HIS A 12 49.86 -11.83 7.51
C HIS A 12 49.07 -13.12 7.58
N VAL A 13 49.53 -13.98 8.47
CA VAL A 13 48.88 -15.20 8.89
C VAL A 13 47.62 -14.84 9.64
N SER A 14 46.48 -15.09 9.04
CA SER A 14 45.21 -15.05 9.75
C SER A 14 44.66 -16.45 9.94
N LEU A 15 44.54 -16.81 11.18
CA LEU A 15 43.95 -18.03 11.69
C LEU A 15 42.49 -18.10 11.24
N VAL A 16 42.20 -18.97 10.27
CA VAL A 16 40.83 -19.24 9.84
C VAL A 16 40.19 -20.18 10.83
N LEU A 17 39.33 -19.66 11.69
CA LEU A 17 38.39 -20.47 12.47
C LEU A 17 37.29 -20.93 11.52
N LEU A 18 37.34 -22.20 11.13
CA LEU A 18 36.28 -22.85 10.33
C LEU A 18 35.08 -23.10 11.24
N CYS A 19 34.14 -22.13 11.29
CA CYS A 19 32.81 -22.41 11.78
C CYS A 19 32.05 -23.15 10.67
N CYS A 20 31.86 -24.44 10.85
CA CYS A 20 30.89 -25.21 10.09
C CYS A 20 29.48 -24.72 10.44
N LEU A 21 28.98 -23.74 9.74
CA LEU A 21 27.56 -23.48 9.67
C LEU A 21 26.96 -24.55 8.75
N GLY A 22 26.39 -25.56 9.38
CA GLY A 22 25.53 -26.51 8.70
C GLY A 22 24.37 -25.75 8.11
N SER A 23 24.31 -25.63 6.79
CA SER A 23 23.09 -25.35 6.07
C SER A 23 22.10 -26.47 6.41
N ALA A 24 21.18 -26.24 7.33
CA ALA A 24 20.00 -27.06 7.46
C ALA A 24 19.19 -26.87 6.17
N GLY A 25 19.49 -27.67 5.17
CA GLY A 25 18.60 -27.85 4.05
C GLY A 25 17.32 -28.41 4.62
N PHE A 26 16.23 -27.65 4.51
CA PHE A 26 14.90 -28.19 4.72
C PHE A 26 14.71 -29.32 3.70
N ALA A 27 14.86 -30.54 4.16
CA ALA A 27 14.46 -31.71 3.40
C ALA A 27 12.93 -31.65 3.33
N GLN A 28 12.37 -31.36 2.15
CA GLN A 28 11.00 -31.70 1.83
C GLN A 28 10.85 -33.21 1.94
N THR A 29 10.50 -33.68 3.12
CA THR A 29 9.90 -34.99 3.28
C THR A 29 8.50 -34.89 2.69
N GLN A 30 8.16 -35.74 1.72
CA GLN A 30 6.78 -35.99 1.35
C GLN A 30 6.00 -36.24 2.63
N SER A 31 5.19 -35.25 3.04
CA SER A 31 4.39 -35.32 4.25
C SER A 31 3.26 -36.30 4.01
N GLY A 32 3.21 -37.37 4.82
CA GLY A 32 1.93 -37.99 5.12
C GLY A 32 1.06 -36.90 5.80
N ASN A 33 -0.25 -36.93 5.55
CA ASN A 33 -1.22 -36.03 6.14
C ASN A 33 -0.93 -35.77 7.63
N GLN A 34 -0.53 -34.56 8.00
CA GLN A 34 -0.20 -34.13 9.35
C GLN A 34 -1.25 -33.14 9.84
N PRO A 35 -2.36 -33.60 10.41
CA PRO A 35 -3.43 -32.70 10.88
C PRO A 35 -3.02 -31.85 12.08
N GLN A 36 -2.09 -32.34 12.91
CA GLN A 36 -1.57 -31.66 14.09
C GLN A 36 -0.67 -30.47 13.71
N THR A 37 -0.74 -29.39 14.49
CA THR A 37 0.09 -28.19 14.30
C THR A 37 1.37 -28.22 15.12
N PHE A 38 2.49 -27.87 14.52
CA PHE A 38 3.78 -27.61 15.17
C PHE A 38 4.05 -26.10 15.17
N ALA A 39 4.09 -25.50 16.36
CA ALA A 39 4.34 -24.07 16.52
C ALA A 39 5.84 -23.77 16.33
N ASP A 40 6.16 -23.03 15.30
CA ASP A 40 7.53 -22.58 15.02
C ASP A 40 7.72 -21.12 15.52
N GLU A 41 8.42 -20.26 14.81
CA GLU A 41 8.80 -18.92 15.25
C GLU A 41 7.70 -17.88 15.00
N LEU A 42 7.45 -17.01 15.99
CA LEU A 42 6.58 -15.84 15.89
C LEU A 42 7.43 -14.57 15.75
N PHE A 43 7.15 -13.77 14.74
CA PHE A 43 7.84 -12.54 14.42
C PHE A 43 6.95 -11.33 14.58
N VAL A 44 7.59 -10.20 14.91
CA VAL A 44 7.01 -8.87 14.85
C VAL A 44 7.53 -8.21 13.58
N GLU A 45 6.63 -7.73 12.73
CA GLU A 45 6.97 -6.89 11.61
C GLU A 45 7.31 -5.45 12.07
N PRO A 46 7.98 -4.63 11.25
CA PRO A 46 8.22 -3.23 11.58
C PRO A 46 6.92 -2.51 11.95
N PRO A 47 6.84 -1.92 13.18
CA PRO A 47 5.65 -1.21 13.61
C PRO A 47 5.35 0.01 12.74
N THR A 48 4.07 0.29 12.51
CA THR A 48 3.62 1.57 11.96
C THR A 48 3.14 2.50 13.09
N LEU A 49 2.49 3.61 12.74
CA LEU A 49 2.02 4.58 13.73
C LEU A 49 0.83 4.03 14.53
N GLU A 50 -0.08 3.32 13.86
CA GLU A 50 -1.36 2.90 14.44
C GLU A 50 -1.58 1.39 14.40
N ASN A 51 -0.63 0.62 13.88
CA ASN A 51 -0.81 -0.81 13.69
C ASN A 51 0.46 -1.60 13.99
N LEU A 52 0.27 -2.85 14.42
CA LEU A 52 1.31 -3.84 14.64
C LEU A 52 1.02 -5.08 13.80
N GLY A 53 2.01 -5.58 13.07
CA GLY A 53 1.93 -6.78 12.25
C GLY A 53 2.71 -7.94 12.85
N PHE A 54 2.23 -9.16 12.66
CA PHE A 54 2.82 -10.38 13.19
C PHE A 54 2.74 -11.51 12.19
N GLU A 55 3.79 -12.35 12.17
CA GLU A 55 3.86 -13.58 11.38
C GLU A 55 4.23 -14.75 12.31
N TRP A 56 3.44 -15.82 12.33
CA TRP A 56 3.72 -17.03 13.10
C TRP A 56 3.84 -18.22 12.18
N PHE A 57 5.06 -18.70 11.98
CA PHE A 57 5.34 -19.87 11.14
C PHE A 57 4.92 -21.15 11.85
N ILE A 58 4.41 -22.09 11.08
CA ILE A 58 3.99 -23.40 11.57
C ILE A 58 4.42 -24.51 10.59
N ARG A 59 4.26 -25.76 11.02
CA ARG A 59 4.28 -26.96 10.19
C ARG A 59 3.07 -27.83 10.54
N GLY A 60 2.63 -28.67 9.61
CA GLY A 60 1.42 -29.48 9.78
C GLY A 60 0.16 -28.64 9.55
N ASP A 61 -0.92 -28.99 10.23
CA ASP A 61 -2.26 -28.42 10.03
C ASP A 61 -2.72 -28.55 8.57
N ASP A 62 -2.53 -29.74 8.00
CA ASP A 62 -2.89 -30.02 6.61
C ASP A 62 -4.40 -29.98 6.37
N ASN A 63 -5.21 -30.09 7.43
CA ASN A 63 -6.66 -29.93 7.39
C ASN A 63 -7.16 -28.50 7.65
N ARG A 64 -6.24 -27.54 7.91
CA ARG A 64 -6.49 -26.10 8.07
C ARG A 64 -7.57 -25.78 9.13
N ASN A 65 -7.58 -26.51 10.23
CA ASN A 65 -8.54 -26.28 11.34
C ASN A 65 -7.91 -25.55 12.54
N ALA A 66 -6.61 -25.31 12.51
CA ALA A 66 -5.94 -24.52 13.52
C ALA A 66 -6.30 -23.03 13.40
N VAL A 67 -6.37 -22.35 14.54
CA VAL A 67 -6.65 -20.91 14.64
C VAL A 67 -5.70 -20.24 15.61
N VAL A 68 -5.38 -18.95 15.38
CA VAL A 68 -4.64 -18.13 16.33
C VAL A 68 -5.51 -16.98 16.79
N ASN A 69 -5.91 -17.01 18.05
CA ASN A 69 -6.60 -15.92 18.71
C ASN A 69 -5.59 -14.87 19.18
N VAL A 70 -5.95 -13.61 19.04
CA VAL A 70 -5.11 -12.47 19.40
C VAL A 70 -5.84 -11.61 20.42
N SER A 71 -5.16 -11.26 21.51
CA SER A 71 -5.62 -10.25 22.44
C SER A 71 -4.50 -9.28 22.77
N TYR A 72 -4.85 -8.04 23.11
CA TYR A 72 -3.87 -7.01 23.38
C TYR A 72 -4.33 -6.06 24.51
N ARG A 73 -3.36 -5.36 25.08
CA ARG A 73 -3.62 -4.26 26.00
C ARG A 73 -2.48 -3.24 25.95
N GLU A 74 -2.76 -2.03 26.29
CA GLU A 74 -1.71 -1.05 26.57
C GLU A 74 -0.93 -1.49 27.80
N GLN A 75 0.38 -1.45 27.73
CA GLN A 75 1.26 -1.90 28.82
C GLN A 75 0.96 -1.16 30.13
N GLY A 76 0.82 -1.93 31.20
CA GLY A 76 0.47 -1.39 32.52
C GLY A 76 -1.03 -1.28 32.80
N THR A 77 -1.89 -1.55 31.81
CA THR A 77 -3.34 -1.68 32.02
C THR A 77 -3.74 -3.12 32.34
N SER A 78 -4.89 -3.31 32.99
CA SER A 78 -5.37 -4.65 33.35
C SER A 78 -6.34 -5.26 32.30
N GLN A 79 -6.96 -4.44 31.47
CA GLN A 79 -8.02 -4.86 30.56
C GLN A 79 -7.43 -5.33 29.23
N TRP A 80 -7.64 -6.59 28.90
CA TRP A 80 -7.36 -7.14 27.60
C TRP A 80 -8.52 -6.86 26.63
N LYS A 81 -8.19 -6.56 25.41
CA LYS A 81 -9.11 -6.45 24.28
C LYS A 81 -8.80 -7.56 23.28
N GLU A 82 -9.81 -8.04 22.59
CA GLU A 82 -9.63 -8.97 21.48
C GLU A 82 -9.27 -8.24 20.21
N ALA A 83 -8.49 -8.88 19.34
CA ALA A 83 -8.26 -8.46 17.96
C ALA A 83 -8.75 -9.54 16.99
N LEU A 84 -8.72 -9.25 15.69
CA LEU A 84 -9.00 -10.25 14.67
C LEU A 84 -8.09 -11.46 14.86
N PRO A 85 -8.58 -12.68 14.69
CA PRO A 85 -7.72 -13.86 14.57
C PRO A 85 -6.74 -13.69 13.42
N MET A 86 -5.56 -14.29 13.55
CA MET A 86 -4.60 -14.28 12.45
C MET A 86 -5.11 -15.13 11.28
N LEU A 87 -4.85 -14.68 10.07
CA LEU A 87 -5.17 -15.40 8.84
C LEU A 87 -4.27 -16.62 8.68
N ARG A 88 -4.85 -17.80 8.44
CA ARG A 88 -4.11 -19.02 8.11
C ARG A 88 -3.67 -18.99 6.65
N ILE A 89 -2.38 -19.08 6.40
CA ILE A 89 -1.72 -19.02 5.09
C ILE A 89 -0.91 -20.31 4.89
N GLY A 90 -0.79 -20.76 3.67
CA GLY A 90 0.08 -21.88 3.29
C GLY A 90 -0.62 -22.91 2.42
N GLY A 91 0.15 -23.48 1.51
CA GLY A 91 -0.33 -24.39 0.48
C GLY A 91 -0.86 -23.68 -0.77
N GLU A 92 -1.22 -22.41 -0.68
CA GLU A 92 -1.60 -21.63 -1.85
C GLU A 92 -0.39 -21.44 -2.75
N ARG A 93 -0.64 -21.54 -4.04
CA ARG A 93 0.37 -21.34 -5.06
C ARG A 93 -0.03 -20.21 -5.97
N ILE A 94 0.79 -19.19 -6.02
CA ILE A 94 0.58 -18.02 -6.85
C ILE A 94 1.36 -18.23 -8.14
N TYR A 95 0.62 -18.40 -9.22
CA TYR A 95 1.18 -18.63 -10.53
C TYR A 95 0.61 -17.65 -11.54
N ALA A 96 1.45 -16.73 -11.97
CA ALA A 96 1.06 -15.75 -12.97
C ALA A 96 2.19 -15.58 -13.99
N ARG A 97 1.82 -15.59 -15.26
CA ARG A 97 2.78 -15.44 -16.35
C ARG A 97 3.89 -16.53 -16.32
N VAL A 98 4.68 -16.61 -17.35
CA VAL A 98 5.66 -17.70 -17.55
C VAL A 98 6.78 -17.75 -16.48
N ASN A 99 6.94 -16.69 -15.70
CA ASN A 99 8.10 -16.49 -14.82
C ASN A 99 7.75 -16.38 -13.33
N PHE A 100 6.50 -16.58 -12.95
CA PHE A 100 6.07 -16.41 -11.57
C PHE A 100 5.40 -17.66 -11.03
N ASP A 101 6.01 -18.25 -10.02
CA ASP A 101 5.54 -19.48 -9.38
C ASP A 101 6.02 -19.50 -7.92
N VAL A 102 5.15 -19.09 -7.02
CA VAL A 102 5.43 -18.98 -5.59
C VAL A 102 4.49 -19.87 -4.81
N GLU A 103 5.05 -20.76 -3.99
CA GLU A 103 4.31 -21.51 -2.98
C GLU A 103 4.43 -20.79 -1.64
N LEU A 104 3.29 -20.52 -1.01
CA LEU A 104 3.25 -19.82 0.26
C LEU A 104 3.61 -20.74 1.42
N PRO A 105 4.42 -20.26 2.37
CA PRO A 105 4.78 -21.06 3.56
C PRO A 105 3.57 -21.25 4.47
N ALA A 106 3.55 -22.35 5.22
CA ALA A 106 2.56 -22.58 6.25
C ALA A 106 2.79 -21.64 7.44
N MET A 107 1.83 -20.75 7.68
CA MET A 107 1.94 -19.73 8.71
C MET A 107 0.59 -19.12 9.06
N PHE A 108 0.60 -18.31 10.11
CA PHE A 108 -0.44 -17.33 10.39
C PHE A 108 0.13 -15.93 10.28
N ALA A 109 -0.62 -15.00 9.73
CA ALA A 109 -0.26 -13.57 9.76
C ALA A 109 -1.48 -12.73 10.17
N GLY A 110 -1.24 -11.63 10.87
CA GLY A 110 -2.33 -10.78 11.37
C GLY A 110 -1.86 -9.48 12.00
N SER A 111 -2.79 -8.53 12.12
CA SER A 111 -2.53 -7.20 12.65
C SER A 111 -3.36 -6.91 13.89
N ILE A 112 -2.80 -6.11 14.79
CA ILE A 112 -3.53 -5.35 15.79
C ILE A 112 -3.58 -3.91 15.28
N MET A 113 -4.80 -3.37 15.12
CA MET A 113 -5.05 -2.11 14.43
C MET A 113 -5.61 -1.03 15.36
N ASN A 114 -5.71 0.21 14.85
CA ASN A 114 -6.32 1.34 15.56
C ASN A 114 -5.69 1.62 16.92
N LEU A 115 -4.39 1.52 17.00
CA LEU A 115 -3.58 1.78 18.19
C LEU A 115 -3.15 3.25 18.24
N ARG A 116 -2.70 3.70 19.42
CA ARG A 116 -2.14 5.05 19.57
C ARG A 116 -0.68 5.08 19.15
N PRO A 117 -0.23 6.09 18.41
CA PRO A 117 1.18 6.26 18.08
C PRO A 117 2.07 6.37 19.31
N GLY A 118 3.32 5.88 19.21
CA GLY A 118 4.32 5.96 20.27
C GLY A 118 3.93 5.25 21.57
N THR A 119 3.08 4.24 21.50
CA THR A 119 2.52 3.58 22.68
C THR A 119 2.95 2.11 22.74
N THR A 120 3.29 1.64 23.93
CA THR A 120 3.70 0.25 24.15
C THR A 120 2.49 -0.63 24.50
N TYR A 121 2.41 -1.77 23.83
CA TYR A 121 1.37 -2.76 24.02
C TYR A 121 1.93 -4.12 24.38
N GLU A 122 1.15 -4.88 25.14
CA GLU A 122 1.32 -6.32 25.31
C GLU A 122 0.35 -7.03 24.38
N ALA A 123 0.86 -7.89 23.51
CA ALA A 123 0.09 -8.70 22.56
C ALA A 123 0.21 -10.19 22.94
N ARG A 124 -0.89 -10.88 23.06
CA ARG A 124 -0.98 -12.31 23.38
C ARG A 124 -1.58 -13.07 22.22
N PHE A 125 -0.93 -14.17 21.87
CA PHE A 125 -1.30 -15.06 20.80
C PHE A 125 -1.55 -16.46 21.39
N THR A 126 -2.68 -17.08 21.02
CA THR A 126 -3.03 -18.42 21.45
C THR A 126 -3.35 -19.27 20.22
N LEU A 127 -2.47 -20.20 19.91
CA LEU A 127 -2.64 -21.19 18.84
C LEU A 127 -3.46 -22.37 19.35
N ILE A 128 -4.54 -22.67 18.69
CA ILE A 128 -5.50 -23.72 19.04
C ILE A 128 -5.67 -24.62 17.82
N ASP A 129 -5.55 -25.94 18.03
CA ASP A 129 -5.78 -26.97 17.03
C ASP A 129 -6.45 -28.16 17.70
N SER A 130 -7.58 -28.62 17.16
CA SER A 130 -8.32 -29.77 17.70
C SER A 130 -7.54 -31.09 17.61
N ASP A 131 -6.58 -31.17 16.67
CA ASP A 131 -5.72 -32.34 16.50
C ASP A 131 -4.45 -32.27 17.38
N GLY A 132 -4.26 -31.13 18.05
CA GLY A 132 -3.19 -30.88 19.01
C GLY A 132 -2.14 -29.91 18.49
N VAL A 133 -1.50 -29.22 19.44
CA VAL A 133 -0.38 -28.31 19.18
C VAL A 133 0.88 -28.83 19.85
N GLU A 134 1.95 -28.99 19.08
CA GLU A 134 3.29 -29.23 19.61
C GLU A 134 4.10 -27.94 19.60
N GLY A 135 4.87 -27.72 20.65
CA GLY A 135 5.62 -26.47 20.91
C GLY A 135 4.84 -25.51 21.80
N ASP A 136 5.26 -24.24 21.81
CA ASP A 136 4.65 -23.22 22.66
C ASP A 136 3.40 -22.63 21.99
N ALA A 137 2.24 -23.13 22.40
CA ALA A 137 0.93 -22.67 21.87
C ALA A 137 0.54 -21.26 22.30
N GLU A 138 1.17 -20.71 23.34
CA GLU A 138 0.92 -19.35 23.83
C GLU A 138 2.18 -18.49 23.74
N ARG A 139 2.02 -17.28 23.21
CA ARG A 139 3.09 -16.28 23.13
C ARG A 139 2.57 -14.94 23.63
N THR A 140 3.41 -14.22 24.36
CA THR A 140 3.14 -12.82 24.72
C THR A 140 4.35 -11.99 24.37
N LEU A 141 4.12 -10.91 23.62
CA LEU A 141 5.14 -9.98 23.16
C LEU A 141 4.84 -8.58 23.67
N VAL A 142 5.90 -7.81 23.90
CA VAL A 142 5.81 -6.37 24.20
C VAL A 142 6.33 -5.62 23.00
N VAL A 143 5.48 -4.81 22.39
CA VAL A 143 5.77 -4.11 21.13
C VAL A 143 5.23 -2.69 21.22
N SER A 144 5.96 -1.73 20.67
CA SER A 144 5.51 -0.32 20.61
C SER A 144 5.18 0.07 19.18
N THR A 145 4.10 0.83 19.01
CA THR A 145 3.85 1.56 17.78
C THR A 145 4.91 2.65 17.60
N ARG A 146 5.18 3.01 16.35
CA ARG A 146 6.10 4.10 16.04
C ARG A 146 5.45 5.45 16.39
N PRO A 147 6.17 6.40 16.98
CA PRO A 147 5.67 7.77 17.16
C PRO A 147 5.56 8.48 15.81
N GLU A 148 4.72 9.49 15.71
CA GLU A 148 4.70 10.36 14.54
C GLU A 148 6.05 11.10 14.44
N PRO A 149 6.72 11.07 13.27
CA PRO A 149 8.00 11.74 13.09
C PRO A 149 7.87 13.25 13.24
N MET A 150 8.79 13.85 13.99
CA MET A 150 8.83 15.30 14.27
C MET A 150 10.25 15.84 14.12
N PRO A 151 10.41 17.11 13.68
CA PRO A 151 11.70 17.77 13.72
C PRO A 151 12.25 17.86 15.15
N TYR A 152 13.58 17.80 15.29
CA TYR A 152 14.22 17.93 16.59
C TYR A 152 14.29 19.41 17.04
N GLU A 153 13.69 19.73 18.17
CA GLU A 153 13.54 21.12 18.65
C GLU A 153 14.86 21.83 19.02
N TYR A 154 15.86 21.06 19.41
CA TYR A 154 17.13 21.62 19.93
C TYR A 154 18.28 21.58 18.94
N GLY A 155 17.95 21.37 17.65
CA GLY A 155 18.92 21.39 16.56
C GLY A 155 19.37 22.79 16.16
N ARG A 156 20.39 22.86 15.32
CA ARG A 156 20.77 24.13 14.68
C ARG A 156 19.72 24.46 13.61
N VAL A 157 19.47 25.75 13.45
CA VAL A 157 18.58 26.26 12.42
C VAL A 157 19.41 27.05 11.39
N PHE A 158 19.24 26.73 10.11
CA PHE A 158 19.86 27.41 8.99
C PHE A 158 18.77 28.07 8.15
N HIS A 159 18.84 29.39 8.00
CA HIS A 159 17.87 30.14 7.18
C HIS A 159 18.30 30.18 5.73
N VAL A 160 17.40 29.81 4.82
CA VAL A 160 17.66 29.79 3.38
C VAL A 160 16.74 30.77 2.70
N TYR A 161 17.33 31.69 1.93
CA TYR A 161 16.63 32.68 1.13
C TYR A 161 16.80 32.40 -0.35
N PRO A 162 15.83 32.78 -1.20
CA PRO A 162 15.96 32.63 -2.64
C PRO A 162 17.06 33.52 -3.17
N HIS A 163 17.58 33.13 -4.34
CA HIS A 163 18.62 33.92 -5.00
C HIS A 163 18.19 35.38 -5.26
N GLY A 164 19.06 36.35 -4.93
CA GLY A 164 18.77 37.77 -5.09
C GLY A 164 17.82 38.36 -4.04
N TYR A 165 17.58 37.69 -2.92
CA TYR A 165 16.76 38.25 -1.83
C TYR A 165 17.46 39.47 -1.19
N GLU A 166 16.79 40.64 -1.22
CA GLU A 166 17.32 41.91 -0.72
C GLU A 166 16.78 42.30 0.68
N GLY A 167 15.87 41.50 1.26
CA GLY A 167 15.27 41.80 2.55
C GLY A 167 16.23 41.54 3.72
N GLU A 168 15.73 41.78 4.94
CA GLU A 168 16.45 41.47 6.17
C GLU A 168 16.51 39.94 6.35
N LYS A 169 17.70 39.40 6.70
CA LYS A 169 17.95 37.96 6.84
C LYS A 169 18.20 37.61 8.30
N MET A 170 17.60 36.51 8.74
CA MET A 170 17.89 35.88 10.03
C MET A 170 19.15 35.02 9.91
N GLU A 171 20.04 35.12 10.89
CA GLU A 171 21.32 34.39 10.86
C GLU A 171 21.28 33.09 11.68
N PRO A 172 22.03 32.07 11.27
CA PRO A 172 22.89 31.98 10.10
C PRO A 172 22.06 31.83 8.79
N SER A 173 22.37 32.70 7.81
CA SER A 173 21.63 32.76 6.56
C SER A 173 22.44 32.29 5.37
N PHE A 174 21.74 31.73 4.39
CA PHE A 174 22.32 31.26 3.12
C PHE A 174 21.43 31.65 1.94
N GLU A 175 22.06 31.95 0.84
CA GLU A 175 21.41 32.18 -0.43
C GLU A 175 21.41 30.88 -1.22
N GLY A 176 20.19 30.29 -1.39
CA GLY A 176 20.01 28.97 -1.99
C GLY A 176 20.18 27.81 -1.01
N PHE A 177 19.50 26.71 -1.33
CA PHE A 177 19.40 25.55 -0.45
C PHE A 177 20.73 24.80 -0.26
N LEU A 178 21.49 24.59 -1.34
CA LEU A 178 22.72 23.80 -1.28
C LEU A 178 23.80 24.43 -0.41
N CYS A 179 23.83 25.77 -0.29
CA CYS A 179 24.76 26.48 0.59
C CYS A 179 24.50 26.21 2.06
N ALA A 180 23.25 26.00 2.45
CA ALA A 180 22.89 25.62 3.81
C ALA A 180 23.16 24.14 4.08
N TYR A 181 22.80 23.29 3.13
CA TYR A 181 22.92 21.83 3.28
C TYR A 181 24.38 21.37 3.25
N ASN A 182 25.22 21.93 2.37
CA ASN A 182 26.61 21.56 2.18
C ASN A 182 27.58 22.69 2.60
N TYR A 183 28.85 22.36 2.83
CA TYR A 183 29.90 23.34 3.08
C TYR A 183 30.27 24.19 1.88
N SER A 184 30.02 23.69 0.67
CA SER A 184 30.23 24.40 -0.58
C SER A 184 28.95 24.38 -1.40
N CYS A 185 28.58 25.51 -1.96
CA CYS A 185 27.33 25.70 -2.67
C CYS A 185 27.48 25.93 -4.18
N SER A 186 28.69 25.84 -4.70
CA SER A 186 28.95 26.00 -6.12
C SER A 186 30.04 25.05 -6.59
N GLY A 187 29.93 24.63 -7.83
CA GLY A 187 30.89 23.77 -8.49
C GLY A 187 30.29 22.51 -9.07
N THR A 188 31.06 21.91 -9.97
CA THR A 188 30.68 20.68 -10.67
C THR A 188 31.40 19.45 -10.13
N ASP A 189 32.32 19.63 -9.19
CA ASP A 189 33.07 18.55 -8.56
C ASP A 189 32.36 18.11 -7.26
N TRP A 190 31.63 17.01 -7.33
CA TRP A 190 30.91 16.43 -6.21
C TRP A 190 31.81 16.19 -4.99
N SER A 191 33.04 15.76 -5.18
CA SER A 191 33.96 15.45 -4.07
C SER A 191 34.25 16.68 -3.19
N THR A 192 34.12 17.89 -3.74
CA THR A 192 34.35 19.15 -3.04
C THR A 192 33.06 19.87 -2.64
N THR A 193 32.00 19.77 -3.46
CA THR A 193 30.75 20.49 -3.25
C THR A 193 29.71 19.70 -2.45
N GLY A 194 29.73 18.37 -2.52
CA GLY A 194 28.75 17.49 -1.91
C GLY A 194 28.98 17.13 -0.44
N ARG A 195 29.93 17.79 0.26
CA ARG A 195 30.16 17.51 1.70
C ARG A 195 29.08 18.16 2.57
N PRO A 196 28.25 17.39 3.29
CA PRO A 196 27.20 17.95 4.12
C PRO A 196 27.73 18.83 5.24
N ARG A 197 27.06 19.95 5.48
CA ARG A 197 27.18 20.80 6.67
C ARG A 197 26.21 20.36 7.74
N VAL A 198 25.04 19.89 7.34
CA VAL A 198 23.96 19.46 8.23
C VAL A 198 24.35 18.20 8.99
N LEU A 199 23.83 18.10 10.20
CA LEU A 199 24.00 16.97 11.11
C LEU A 199 22.62 16.49 11.58
N PRO A 200 22.51 15.28 12.15
CA PRO A 200 21.25 14.81 12.72
C PRO A 200 20.62 15.80 13.68
N GLY A 201 19.36 16.14 13.45
CA GLY A 201 18.58 17.11 14.22
C GLY A 201 18.62 18.55 13.74
N ASP A 202 19.42 18.88 12.73
CA ASP A 202 19.42 20.22 12.16
C ASP A 202 18.15 20.50 11.34
N THR A 203 17.74 21.77 11.34
CA THR A 203 16.63 22.26 10.52
C THR A 203 17.12 23.29 9.52
N ILE A 204 16.84 23.07 8.25
CA ILE A 204 16.91 24.06 7.19
C ILE A 204 15.54 24.72 7.07
N LEU A 205 15.44 25.99 7.44
CA LEU A 205 14.23 26.77 7.37
C LEU A 205 14.23 27.59 6.09
N VAL A 206 13.40 27.21 5.14
CA VAL A 206 13.37 27.76 3.79
C VAL A 206 12.34 28.90 3.74
N HIS A 207 12.77 30.11 3.43
CA HIS A 207 11.92 31.29 3.30
C HIS A 207 11.19 31.33 1.96
N ALA A 208 10.08 32.05 1.93
CA ALA A 208 9.24 32.18 0.74
C ALA A 208 10.01 32.57 -0.51
N GLY A 209 9.74 31.91 -1.62
CA GLY A 209 10.33 32.21 -2.92
C GLY A 209 10.54 31.01 -3.82
N LEU A 210 11.12 31.28 -4.99
CA LEU A 210 11.39 30.29 -6.02
C LEU A 210 12.85 29.83 -5.96
N TYR A 211 13.04 28.52 -5.84
CA TYR A 211 14.34 27.84 -5.78
C TYR A 211 14.53 26.99 -7.04
N GLN A 212 15.36 27.43 -7.96
CA GLN A 212 15.56 26.77 -9.26
C GLN A 212 17.04 26.70 -9.68
N TYR A 213 17.90 27.64 -9.25
CA TYR A 213 19.20 27.87 -9.84
C TYR A 213 20.40 27.39 -9.03
N ASP A 214 20.23 26.93 -7.83
CA ASP A 214 21.31 26.50 -6.93
C ASP A 214 21.53 24.97 -6.92
N ARG A 215 21.02 24.29 -7.94
CA ARG A 215 21.18 22.84 -8.12
C ARG A 215 22.53 22.48 -8.71
N TYR A 216 23.02 21.28 -8.37
CA TYR A 216 24.20 20.75 -9.05
C TYR A 216 23.88 20.39 -10.51
N GLU A 217 24.67 20.93 -11.43
CA GLU A 217 24.58 20.57 -12.83
C GLU A 217 25.76 19.69 -13.21
N TYR A 218 25.58 18.40 -13.18
CA TYR A 218 26.61 17.42 -13.54
C TYR A 218 26.75 17.24 -15.05
N THR A 219 25.68 17.48 -15.78
CA THR A 219 25.70 17.43 -17.24
C THR A 219 24.88 18.56 -17.81
N THR A 220 25.52 19.49 -18.42
CA THR A 220 24.89 20.66 -19.02
C THR A 220 24.10 20.37 -20.30
N SER A 221 24.20 19.19 -20.86
CA SER A 221 23.72 18.95 -22.22
C SER A 221 22.63 17.89 -22.40
N ASN A 222 22.30 17.12 -21.38
CA ASN A 222 21.32 16.07 -21.56
C ASN A 222 20.43 15.89 -20.33
N ARG A 223 19.21 16.35 -20.42
CA ARG A 223 18.07 15.83 -19.68
C ARG A 223 17.83 14.35 -20.08
N ASN A 224 18.90 13.58 -20.17
CA ASN A 224 18.83 12.19 -20.52
C ASN A 224 18.35 11.43 -19.29
N ARG A 225 17.24 10.72 -19.40
CA ARG A 225 16.70 9.83 -18.36
C ARG A 225 17.70 8.80 -17.82
N LEU A 226 18.78 8.58 -18.54
CA LEU A 226 19.92 7.75 -18.12
C LEU A 226 20.89 8.44 -17.16
N MET A 227 20.71 9.74 -16.92
CA MET A 227 21.55 10.55 -16.04
C MET A 227 20.70 11.14 -14.91
N PRO A 228 20.34 10.35 -13.92
CA PRO A 228 19.33 10.72 -12.90
C PRO A 228 19.76 11.87 -11.99
N LEU A 229 21.01 12.32 -12.06
CA LEU A 229 21.56 13.38 -11.21
C LEU A 229 21.61 14.76 -11.87
N ALA A 230 21.20 14.90 -13.13
CA ALA A 230 21.26 16.18 -13.84
C ALA A 230 20.26 17.18 -13.24
N GLY A 231 20.75 18.30 -12.71
CA GLY A 231 19.95 19.37 -12.12
C GLY A 231 19.21 18.96 -10.84
N THR A 232 19.72 18.03 -10.07
CA THR A 232 19.09 17.45 -8.88
C THR A 232 19.67 18.02 -7.59
N TYR A 233 18.83 18.25 -6.57
CA TYR A 233 19.27 18.43 -5.19
C TYR A 233 19.59 17.05 -4.61
N PHE A 234 20.87 16.71 -4.54
CA PHE A 234 21.32 15.40 -4.08
C PHE A 234 21.68 15.45 -2.59
N LEU A 235 20.92 14.76 -1.76
CA LEU A 235 21.10 14.74 -0.31
C LEU A 235 21.85 13.47 0.10
N THR A 236 22.83 13.62 1.01
CA THR A 236 23.73 12.54 1.42
C THR A 236 23.97 12.47 2.92
N ALA A 237 23.32 13.34 3.70
CA ALA A 237 23.46 13.33 5.16
C ALA A 237 22.35 12.50 5.77
N ASP A 238 22.71 11.61 6.68
CA ASP A 238 21.75 10.85 7.48
C ASP A 238 21.31 11.65 8.70
N GLY A 239 20.00 11.64 8.94
CA GLY A 239 19.42 11.91 10.26
C GLY A 239 19.37 10.64 11.09
N THR A 240 18.60 10.67 12.15
CA THR A 240 18.21 9.50 12.96
C THR A 240 16.71 9.58 13.25
N GLU A 241 16.12 8.49 13.72
CA GLU A 241 14.70 8.46 14.07
C GLU A 241 14.32 9.59 15.04
N ASP A 242 15.12 9.83 16.08
CA ASP A 242 14.89 10.89 17.06
C ASP A 242 15.37 12.27 16.60
N LYS A 243 16.19 12.35 15.56
CA LYS A 243 16.84 13.56 15.08
C LYS A 243 16.90 13.57 13.55
N PRO A 244 15.77 13.67 12.88
CA PRO A 244 15.76 13.80 11.42
C PRO A 244 16.43 15.11 11.00
N ILE A 245 16.94 15.17 9.77
CA ILE A 245 17.36 16.42 9.14
C ILE A 245 16.13 17.01 8.51
N ALA A 246 15.66 18.15 9.04
CA ALA A 246 14.43 18.78 8.61
C ALA A 246 14.65 19.88 7.57
N ILE A 247 13.84 19.88 6.52
CA ILE A 247 13.77 20.90 5.46
C ILE A 247 12.34 21.42 5.47
N LYS A 248 12.14 22.62 6.01
CA LYS A 248 10.82 23.16 6.29
C LYS A 248 10.61 24.54 5.70
N ALA A 249 9.38 24.82 5.29
CA ALA A 249 8.97 26.19 4.99
C ALA A 249 9.02 27.04 6.26
N ALA A 250 9.48 28.30 6.14
CA ALA A 250 9.56 29.24 7.25
C ALA A 250 8.21 29.79 7.70
N GLY A 251 7.15 29.60 6.89
CA GLY A 251 5.81 30.09 7.18
C GLY A 251 5.57 31.59 6.83
N ASP A 252 6.49 32.18 6.12
CA ASP A 252 6.42 33.59 5.66
C ASP A 252 5.90 33.75 4.22
N GLY A 253 5.47 32.65 3.61
CA GLY A 253 4.90 32.56 2.27
C GLY A 253 5.22 31.23 1.61
N GLU A 254 4.86 31.09 0.34
CA GLU A 254 5.04 29.85 -0.41
C GLU A 254 6.51 29.60 -0.74
N VAL A 255 6.96 28.38 -0.49
CA VAL A 255 8.30 27.87 -0.82
C VAL A 255 8.20 26.93 -2.00
N ILE A 256 8.77 27.31 -3.14
CA ILE A 256 8.65 26.55 -4.38
C ILE A 256 10.03 26.05 -4.82
N PHE A 257 10.19 24.72 -4.88
CA PHE A 257 11.29 24.09 -5.58
C PHE A 257 10.83 23.66 -6.98
N ASP A 258 11.38 24.29 -8.00
CA ASP A 258 11.00 24.09 -9.41
C ASP A 258 12.09 23.34 -10.16
N GLY A 259 11.74 22.21 -10.73
CA GLY A 259 12.65 21.33 -11.45
C GLY A 259 13.09 21.82 -12.83
N ALA A 260 12.42 22.83 -13.39
CA ALA A 260 12.64 23.28 -14.77
C ALA A 260 12.62 22.12 -15.78
N GLY A 261 11.74 21.13 -15.55
CA GLY A 261 11.59 19.93 -16.38
C GLY A 261 12.75 18.93 -16.24
N ASN A 262 13.44 18.87 -15.11
CA ASN A 262 14.49 17.88 -14.88
C ASN A 262 13.92 16.48 -14.60
N TYR A 263 14.78 15.45 -14.54
CA TYR A 263 14.37 14.08 -14.30
C TYR A 263 13.98 13.81 -12.85
N ASN A 264 14.74 14.32 -11.88
CA ASN A 264 14.33 14.29 -10.47
C ASN A 264 14.78 15.58 -9.77
N LEU A 265 13.96 16.06 -8.84
CA LEU A 265 14.21 17.32 -8.15
C LEU A 265 15.03 17.11 -6.88
N PHE A 266 14.57 16.25 -5.98
CA PHE A 266 15.35 15.80 -4.83
C PHE A 266 15.69 14.33 -4.96
N ASN A 267 16.95 13.99 -4.67
CA ASN A 267 17.39 12.61 -4.56
C ASN A 267 17.84 12.35 -3.12
N VAL A 268 17.16 11.42 -2.45
CA VAL A 268 17.42 11.03 -1.08
C VAL A 268 17.79 9.54 -0.95
N GLU A 269 18.20 8.90 -2.06
CA GLU A 269 18.50 7.46 -2.08
C GLU A 269 19.54 7.02 -1.06
N ALA A 270 20.46 7.92 -0.69
CA ALA A 270 21.52 7.66 0.26
C ALA A 270 21.41 8.52 1.53
N ALA A 271 20.21 9.01 1.85
CA ALA A 271 19.98 9.89 2.99
C ALA A 271 18.84 9.35 3.85
N ASP A 272 19.17 8.81 5.00
CA ASP A 272 18.18 8.31 5.95
C ASP A 272 17.60 9.46 6.80
N TYR A 273 16.34 9.33 7.20
CA TYR A 273 15.62 10.25 8.10
C TYR A 273 15.66 11.71 7.65
N THR A 274 15.37 11.93 6.36
CA THR A 274 15.10 13.26 5.82
C THR A 274 13.64 13.62 6.06
N TYR A 275 13.38 14.88 6.46
CA TYR A 275 12.05 15.38 6.79
C TYR A 275 11.75 16.63 5.95
N PHE A 276 10.69 16.58 5.13
CA PHE A 276 10.18 17.70 4.33
C PHE A 276 8.83 18.15 4.89
N GLU A 277 8.62 19.48 4.99
CA GLU A 277 7.35 20.06 5.44
C GLU A 277 7.06 21.43 4.82
N GLY A 278 5.86 21.59 4.28
CA GLY A 278 5.34 22.86 3.81
C GLY A 278 5.94 23.36 2.48
N ILE A 279 6.37 22.45 1.62
CA ILE A 279 7.11 22.76 0.39
C ILE A 279 6.26 22.44 -0.83
N THR A 280 6.26 23.31 -1.83
CA THR A 280 5.74 23.06 -3.18
C THR A 280 6.86 22.52 -4.08
N PHE A 281 6.70 21.29 -4.57
CA PHE A 281 7.56 20.64 -5.56
C PHE A 281 6.87 20.67 -6.91
N ARG A 282 7.52 21.19 -7.94
CA ARG A 282 6.88 21.26 -9.25
C ARG A 282 7.83 21.16 -10.45
N ASN A 283 7.23 20.95 -11.62
CA ASN A 283 7.89 20.98 -12.92
C ASN A 283 9.10 20.06 -13.00
N THR A 284 8.85 18.76 -12.68
CA THR A 284 9.88 17.71 -12.68
C THR A 284 9.24 16.35 -13.01
N GLU A 285 10.02 15.39 -13.47
CA GLU A 285 9.50 14.03 -13.65
C GLU A 285 9.30 13.34 -12.30
N ILE A 286 10.27 13.36 -11.40
CA ILE A 286 10.17 12.79 -10.05
C ILE A 286 10.48 13.88 -9.03
N ALA A 287 9.55 14.21 -8.17
CA ALA A 287 9.78 15.25 -7.17
C ALA A 287 10.77 14.79 -6.08
N ILE A 288 10.55 13.61 -5.49
CA ILE A 288 11.45 13.02 -4.49
C ILE A 288 11.77 11.58 -4.89
N LEU A 289 13.01 11.35 -5.31
CA LEU A 289 13.53 10.02 -5.62
C LEU A 289 14.20 9.45 -4.39
N ALA A 290 13.60 8.42 -3.79
CA ALA A 290 14.03 7.82 -2.54
C ALA A 290 14.59 6.39 -2.70
N GLY A 291 14.67 5.90 -3.91
CA GLY A 291 15.24 4.59 -4.21
C GLY A 291 14.99 4.17 -5.65
N THR A 292 15.96 3.47 -6.22
CA THR A 292 15.86 2.85 -7.53
C THR A 292 16.13 1.34 -7.42
N GLN A 293 15.80 0.60 -8.45
CA GLN A 293 16.08 -0.83 -8.49
C GLN A 293 17.58 -1.08 -8.33
N PHE A 294 17.96 -1.99 -7.40
CA PHE A 294 19.34 -2.39 -7.10
C PHE A 294 20.24 -1.32 -6.44
N ILE A 295 19.71 -0.18 -6.09
CA ILE A 295 20.43 0.84 -5.30
C ILE A 295 19.84 0.87 -3.89
N VAL A 296 20.65 1.19 -2.90
CA VAL A 296 20.22 1.33 -1.51
C VAL A 296 19.14 2.41 -1.43
N GLY A 297 18.03 2.10 -0.81
CA GLY A 297 16.94 3.04 -0.57
C GLY A 297 17.12 3.87 0.69
N SER A 298 16.21 4.80 0.92
CA SER A 298 16.15 5.66 2.10
C SER A 298 15.36 4.98 3.24
N LYS A 299 15.67 5.32 4.47
CA LYS A 299 14.88 4.93 5.65
C LYS A 299 14.29 6.16 6.33
N GLY A 300 13.07 6.04 6.83
CA GLY A 300 12.45 7.06 7.66
C GLY A 300 12.20 8.41 6.96
N LEU A 301 12.07 8.44 5.63
CA LEU A 301 11.67 9.64 4.91
C LEU A 301 10.31 10.12 5.41
N THR A 302 10.21 11.40 5.77
CA THR A 302 8.96 12.06 6.12
C THR A 302 8.65 13.18 5.14
N VAL A 303 7.41 13.22 4.62
CA VAL A 303 6.92 14.29 3.75
C VAL A 303 5.55 14.72 4.25
N LYS A 304 5.45 15.95 4.72
CA LYS A 304 4.20 16.47 5.33
C LYS A 304 3.83 17.84 4.79
N ASN A 305 2.52 18.12 4.78
CA ASN A 305 1.96 19.45 4.48
C ASN A 305 2.55 20.08 3.23
N SER A 306 2.89 19.26 2.24
CA SER A 306 3.59 19.67 1.02
C SER A 306 2.69 19.51 -0.20
N ARG A 307 3.04 20.22 -1.26
CA ARG A 307 2.27 20.26 -2.49
C ARG A 307 3.12 19.79 -3.67
N PHE A 308 2.55 18.94 -4.49
CA PHE A 308 3.18 18.40 -5.69
C PHE A 308 2.33 18.80 -6.90
N GLU A 309 2.94 19.50 -7.84
CA GLU A 309 2.28 20.02 -9.04
C GLU A 309 3.15 19.78 -10.27
N ASP A 310 2.53 19.48 -11.38
CA ASP A 310 3.26 19.28 -12.64
C ASP A 310 4.43 18.28 -12.47
N VAL A 311 4.14 17.12 -11.91
CA VAL A 311 5.09 16.01 -11.67
C VAL A 311 4.60 14.74 -12.33
N ALA A 312 5.48 13.91 -12.86
CA ALA A 312 5.14 12.59 -13.33
C ALA A 312 5.07 11.58 -12.16
N ALA A 313 5.89 11.76 -11.14
CA ALA A 313 5.81 11.03 -9.89
C ALA A 313 6.13 11.96 -8.71
N GLY A 314 5.36 11.84 -7.62
CA GLY A 314 5.58 12.63 -6.41
C GLY A 314 6.71 12.05 -5.56
N VAL A 315 6.44 11.06 -4.74
CA VAL A 315 7.45 10.32 -3.97
C VAL A 315 7.66 8.94 -4.60
N PHE A 316 8.89 8.63 -4.94
CA PHE A 316 9.19 7.44 -5.70
C PHE A 316 10.33 6.63 -5.08
N THR A 317 10.06 5.38 -4.72
CA THR A 317 11.08 4.37 -4.49
C THR A 317 10.70 3.10 -5.22
N ASN A 318 11.69 2.32 -5.57
CA ASN A 318 11.50 0.97 -6.10
C ASN A 318 12.02 -0.04 -5.07
N TYR A 319 12.13 -1.31 -5.39
CA TYR A 319 12.58 -2.37 -4.49
C TYR A 319 14.09 -2.25 -4.17
N SER A 320 14.42 -1.29 -3.35
CA SER A 320 15.79 -0.87 -3.07
C SER A 320 16.12 -0.76 -1.57
N GLY A 321 15.38 -1.41 -0.69
CA GLY A 321 15.67 -1.39 0.74
C GLY A 321 15.18 -0.14 1.48
N SER A 322 14.20 0.57 0.94
CA SER A 322 13.50 1.65 1.64
C SER A 322 12.60 1.13 2.75
N SER A 323 12.44 1.89 3.84
CA SER A 323 11.58 1.50 4.95
C SER A 323 11.09 2.69 5.78
N ASN A 324 9.98 2.50 6.47
CA ASN A 324 9.46 3.42 7.48
C ASN A 324 9.18 4.84 6.97
N PHE A 325 8.73 5.02 5.74
CA PHE A 325 8.30 6.32 5.25
C PHE A 325 7.04 6.78 5.97
N TYR A 326 6.90 8.09 6.14
CA TYR A 326 5.67 8.74 6.56
C TYR A 326 5.34 9.87 5.58
N ILE A 327 4.32 9.64 4.75
CA ILE A 327 3.87 10.57 3.71
C ILE A 327 2.44 10.96 4.07
N ALA A 328 2.27 12.16 4.64
CA ALA A 328 0.98 12.54 5.20
C ALA A 328 0.66 14.02 4.98
N ASP A 329 -0.64 14.31 4.93
CA ASP A 329 -1.14 15.68 4.86
C ASP A 329 -0.66 16.46 3.62
N ASN A 330 -0.44 15.75 2.48
CA ASN A 330 0.04 16.36 1.25
C ASN A 330 -1.04 16.47 0.19
N TRP A 331 -0.83 17.40 -0.75
CA TRP A 331 -1.63 17.56 -1.96
C TRP A 331 -0.83 17.15 -3.17
N PHE A 332 -1.31 16.18 -3.92
CA PHE A 332 -0.72 15.72 -5.17
C PHE A 332 -1.68 16.01 -6.32
N TYR A 333 -1.24 16.82 -7.26
CA TYR A 333 -1.96 17.16 -8.48
C TYR A 333 -1.15 16.68 -9.68
N GLY A 334 -1.67 15.69 -10.39
CA GLY A 334 -1.09 15.17 -11.61
C GLY A 334 -1.29 16.11 -12.80
N ARG A 335 -0.74 15.70 -13.94
CA ARG A 335 -0.82 16.44 -15.22
C ARG A 335 -2.00 15.98 -16.08
N ASN A 336 -2.73 14.94 -15.68
CA ASN A 336 -3.82 14.39 -16.45
C ASN A 336 -5.03 15.32 -16.42
N ASP A 337 -6.02 15.08 -17.27
CA ASP A 337 -7.20 15.94 -17.38
C ASP A 337 -8.02 15.93 -16.06
N PRO A 338 -8.14 17.04 -15.34
CA PRO A 338 -8.87 17.08 -14.09
C PRO A 338 -10.40 17.14 -14.27
N GLU A 339 -10.89 17.36 -15.47
CA GLU A 339 -12.32 17.52 -15.77
C GLU A 339 -12.98 16.23 -16.24
N ARG A 340 -12.18 15.20 -16.59
CA ARG A 340 -12.67 13.96 -17.17
C ARG A 340 -11.94 12.74 -16.65
N MET A 341 -12.70 11.70 -16.35
CA MET A 341 -12.14 10.38 -16.14
C MET A 341 -11.67 9.77 -17.46
N ILE A 342 -10.40 9.41 -17.52
CA ILE A 342 -9.78 8.75 -18.68
C ILE A 342 -9.31 7.36 -18.25
N GLY A 343 -10.12 6.33 -18.54
CA GLY A 343 -9.75 4.94 -18.26
C GLY A 343 -9.00 4.30 -19.42
N TRP A 344 -8.05 3.48 -19.12
CA TRP A 344 -7.35 2.72 -20.15
C TRP A 344 -7.84 1.28 -20.30
N SER A 345 -8.60 0.79 -19.35
CA SER A 345 -9.16 -0.55 -19.36
C SER A 345 -10.48 -0.66 -20.14
N ASP A 346 -11.15 0.46 -20.42
CA ASP A 346 -12.41 0.50 -21.16
C ASP A 346 -12.23 1.14 -22.54
N PRO A 347 -12.30 0.35 -23.63
CA PRO A 347 -12.15 0.87 -25.00
C PRO A 347 -13.22 1.90 -25.39
N GLU A 348 -14.43 1.83 -24.82
CA GLU A 348 -15.50 2.79 -25.14
C GLU A 348 -15.23 4.14 -24.46
N LEU A 349 -14.73 4.15 -23.24
CA LEU A 349 -14.26 5.36 -22.57
C LEU A 349 -13.10 5.99 -23.34
N TRP A 350 -12.12 5.19 -23.78
CA TRP A 350 -10.99 5.65 -24.57
C TRP A 350 -11.37 6.25 -25.91
N SER A 351 -12.28 5.60 -26.64
CA SER A 351 -12.68 6.01 -27.98
C SER A 351 -13.42 7.37 -28.03
N ARG A 352 -13.85 7.88 -26.90
CA ARG A 352 -14.53 9.17 -26.78
C ARG A 352 -13.59 10.35 -26.58
N PHE A 353 -12.33 10.11 -26.27
CA PHE A 353 -11.34 11.16 -26.09
C PHE A 353 -10.57 11.39 -27.39
N ASP A 354 -10.55 12.63 -27.85
CA ASP A 354 -9.78 13.03 -29.03
C ASP A 354 -8.31 12.68 -28.86
N GLY A 355 -7.79 11.86 -29.78
CA GLY A 355 -6.40 11.46 -29.81
C GLY A 355 -6.02 10.20 -29.01
N VAL A 356 -7.01 9.52 -28.41
CA VAL A 356 -6.77 8.28 -27.65
C VAL A 356 -7.22 7.04 -28.41
N ASP A 357 -7.75 7.20 -29.59
CA ASP A 357 -8.38 6.19 -30.45
C ASP A 357 -7.69 4.82 -30.41
N GLY A 358 -8.34 3.85 -29.78
CA GLY A 358 -7.92 2.46 -29.71
C GLY A 358 -6.59 2.18 -28.97
N GLN A 359 -6.08 3.10 -28.20
CA GLN A 359 -4.85 2.91 -27.41
C GLN A 359 -5.17 2.44 -25.98
N ALA A 360 -4.30 1.62 -25.43
CA ALA A 360 -4.45 1.11 -24.08
C ALA A 360 -4.26 2.18 -22.98
N HIS A 361 -3.76 3.35 -23.32
CA HIS A 361 -3.55 4.50 -22.43
C HIS A 361 -3.38 5.76 -23.27
N PRO A 362 -3.62 6.98 -22.72
CA PRO A 362 -3.47 8.22 -23.46
C PRO A 362 -2.07 8.36 -24.06
N PRO A 363 -1.95 9.02 -25.22
CA PRO A 363 -0.66 9.33 -25.84
C PRO A 363 0.26 10.14 -24.92
N SER A 364 -0.32 10.89 -24.00
CA SER A 364 0.37 11.68 -22.97
C SER A 364 -0.06 11.22 -21.60
N MET A 365 0.46 10.10 -21.15
CA MET A 365 0.39 9.76 -19.73
C MET A 365 1.48 10.56 -19.02
N ASP A 366 1.19 11.83 -18.74
CA ASP A 366 2.17 12.77 -18.25
C ASP A 366 2.44 12.62 -16.75
N SER A 367 1.52 11.98 -16.01
CA SER A 367 1.68 11.63 -14.60
C SER A 367 1.43 10.15 -14.37
N TYR A 368 2.43 9.48 -13.82
CA TYR A 368 2.38 8.05 -13.56
C TYR A 368 1.80 7.74 -12.18
N VAL A 369 2.44 8.19 -11.10
CA VAL A 369 2.05 7.81 -9.75
C VAL A 369 2.34 8.92 -8.74
N ALA A 370 1.39 9.21 -7.85
CA ALA A 370 1.64 10.18 -6.80
C ALA A 370 2.64 9.65 -5.76
N VAL A 371 2.45 8.42 -5.30
CA VAL A 371 3.31 7.77 -4.30
C VAL A 371 3.59 6.34 -4.71
N LYS A 372 4.84 6.02 -5.03
CA LYS A 372 5.30 4.65 -5.24
C LYS A 372 6.28 4.26 -4.15
N ILE A 373 5.95 3.21 -3.41
CA ILE A 373 6.75 2.71 -2.30
C ILE A 373 7.00 1.21 -2.40
N TYR A 374 8.07 0.77 -1.75
CA TYR A 374 8.39 -0.64 -1.58
C TYR A 374 9.24 -0.83 -0.32
N GLY A 375 9.06 -1.94 0.36
CA GLY A 375 9.71 -2.23 1.63
C GLY A 375 8.76 -2.12 2.82
N PRO A 376 9.23 -2.35 4.05
CA PRO A 376 8.36 -2.47 5.21
C PRO A 376 8.10 -1.15 5.95
N GLY A 377 7.00 -1.11 6.68
CA GLY A 377 6.73 -0.10 7.70
C GLY A 377 6.31 1.27 7.18
N HIS A 378 5.95 1.39 5.91
CA HIS A 378 5.52 2.65 5.33
C HIS A 378 4.11 3.05 5.78
N VAL A 379 3.88 4.35 5.89
CA VAL A 379 2.57 4.95 6.15
C VAL A 379 2.30 6.06 5.14
N VAL A 380 1.21 5.95 4.40
CA VAL A 380 0.70 6.97 3.47
C VAL A 380 -0.71 7.34 3.92
N ALA A 381 -0.88 8.52 4.50
CA ALA A 381 -2.11 8.85 5.20
C ALA A 381 -2.51 10.31 5.02
N TYR A 382 -3.82 10.57 5.02
CA TYR A 382 -4.34 11.93 4.97
C TYR A 382 -3.82 12.75 3.76
N ASN A 383 -3.60 12.12 2.61
CA ASN A 383 -3.21 12.84 1.40
C ASN A 383 -4.42 13.07 0.48
N TYR A 384 -4.43 14.20 -0.21
CA TYR A 384 -5.28 14.42 -1.37
C TYR A 384 -4.47 14.08 -2.64
N ILE A 385 -4.99 13.18 -3.47
CA ILE A 385 -4.33 12.71 -4.68
C ILE A 385 -5.31 12.79 -5.84
N ALA A 386 -4.94 13.50 -6.92
CA ALA A 386 -5.75 13.67 -8.10
C ALA A 386 -4.94 13.61 -9.40
N ASP A 387 -5.55 13.10 -10.45
CA ASP A 387 -5.10 13.22 -11.84
C ASP A 387 -3.79 12.50 -12.18
N PHE A 388 -3.58 11.33 -11.56
CA PHE A 388 -2.49 10.41 -11.88
C PHE A 388 -3.00 9.16 -12.61
N HIS A 389 -2.09 8.41 -13.23
CA HIS A 389 -2.43 7.07 -13.72
C HIS A 389 -2.76 6.15 -12.54
N ASP A 390 -1.85 6.05 -11.56
CA ASP A 390 -2.09 5.40 -10.28
C ASP A 390 -1.97 6.41 -9.14
N GLY A 391 -2.82 6.31 -8.13
CA GLY A 391 -2.69 7.14 -6.94
C GLY A 391 -1.51 6.71 -6.08
N ILE A 392 -1.62 5.55 -5.44
CA ILE A 392 -0.59 4.94 -4.60
C ILE A 392 -0.27 3.54 -5.12
N ASN A 393 1.02 3.21 -5.18
CA ASN A 393 1.46 1.98 -5.82
C ASN A 393 2.59 1.29 -5.02
N VAL A 394 2.44 -0.03 -4.82
CA VAL A 394 3.48 -0.94 -4.30
C VAL A 394 3.93 -1.89 -5.42
N GLU A 395 3.63 -1.60 -6.64
CA GLU A 395 3.79 -2.47 -7.80
C GLU A 395 5.21 -3.03 -7.95
N THR A 396 5.33 -4.33 -7.77
CA THR A 396 6.55 -5.07 -8.06
C THR A 396 6.27 -6.44 -8.66
N TYR A 397 5.02 -6.87 -8.67
CA TYR A 397 4.59 -8.19 -9.08
C TYR A 397 5.35 -9.35 -8.41
N GLY A 398 6.06 -9.15 -7.31
CA GLY A 398 6.66 -10.26 -6.60
C GLY A 398 8.00 -9.98 -5.93
N ASN A 399 8.88 -10.96 -5.97
CA ASN A 399 10.10 -10.99 -5.19
C ASN A 399 11.27 -10.26 -5.88
N PRO A 400 11.69 -9.08 -5.43
CA PRO A 400 12.79 -8.34 -6.02
C PRO A 400 14.14 -9.02 -5.83
N ASP A 401 14.28 -9.87 -4.81
CA ASP A 401 15.51 -10.61 -4.50
C ASP A 401 15.58 -11.96 -5.23
N GLY A 402 14.53 -12.31 -5.94
CA GLY A 402 14.56 -13.42 -6.85
C GLY A 402 15.56 -13.13 -7.97
N THR A 403 16.39 -14.11 -8.33
CA THR A 403 17.19 -14.04 -9.53
C THR A 403 16.27 -14.01 -10.74
N ALA A 404 15.74 -12.84 -11.04
CA ALA A 404 15.00 -12.67 -12.27
C ALA A 404 15.92 -12.88 -13.44
N PRO A 405 15.55 -13.69 -14.42
CA PRO A 405 16.25 -13.70 -15.69
C PRO A 405 16.22 -12.28 -16.26
N SER A 406 17.33 -11.85 -16.76
CA SER A 406 17.49 -10.56 -17.41
C SER A 406 16.30 -10.21 -18.31
N GLY A 407 15.56 -9.16 -17.98
CA GLY A 407 14.63 -8.48 -18.89
C GLY A 407 13.14 -8.52 -18.57
N SER A 408 12.65 -9.33 -17.63
CA SER A 408 11.25 -9.30 -17.19
C SER A 408 11.14 -9.13 -15.68
N GLY A 409 12.12 -8.69 -15.12
CA GLY A 409 12.41 -7.97 -13.88
C GLY A 409 11.90 -8.71 -12.71
N VAL A 410 11.19 -9.25 -12.18
CA VAL A 410 10.69 -9.02 -10.82
C VAL A 410 10.38 -10.28 -10.06
N PHE A 411 10.26 -11.37 -10.75
CA PHE A 411 9.71 -12.56 -10.14
C PHE A 411 10.77 -13.65 -10.00
N GLY A 412 11.32 -13.75 -8.80
CA GLY A 412 12.01 -14.97 -8.43
C GLY A 412 11.00 -16.10 -8.22
N PRO A 413 11.39 -17.35 -8.48
CA PRO A 413 10.51 -18.50 -8.28
C PRO A 413 10.30 -18.85 -6.80
N LYS A 414 10.70 -18.01 -5.88
CA LYS A 414 10.69 -18.28 -4.44
C LYS A 414 10.02 -17.15 -3.67
N TYR A 415 9.34 -17.54 -2.62
CA TYR A 415 8.85 -16.63 -1.59
C TYR A 415 10.04 -15.83 -1.02
N PRO A 416 9.91 -14.49 -0.84
CA PRO A 416 11.02 -13.66 -0.37
C PRO A 416 11.60 -14.17 0.94
N PRO A 417 12.92 -14.43 1.01
CA PRO A 417 13.56 -14.87 2.23
C PRO A 417 13.41 -13.83 3.33
N ARG A 418 13.25 -14.32 4.55
CA ARG A 418 13.04 -13.48 5.73
C ARG A 418 14.25 -12.63 6.10
N GLU A 419 15.41 -13.03 5.70
CA GLU A 419 16.68 -12.31 5.87
C GLU A 419 16.68 -10.96 5.14
N TYR A 420 15.81 -10.81 4.14
CA TYR A 420 15.62 -9.55 3.40
C TYR A 420 14.46 -8.71 3.96
N TRP A 421 14.39 -8.62 5.27
CA TRP A 421 13.37 -7.85 5.99
C TRP A 421 13.19 -6.43 5.48
N ASP A 422 14.29 -5.74 5.21
CA ASP A 422 14.34 -4.37 4.72
C ASP A 422 13.86 -4.19 3.28
N ARG A 423 13.49 -5.27 2.62
CA ARG A 423 13.02 -5.27 1.22
C ARG A 423 11.65 -5.89 1.03
N ARG A 424 11.08 -6.47 2.06
CA ARG A 424 9.76 -7.11 1.98
C ARG A 424 8.66 -6.05 2.10
N PRO A 425 7.68 -5.99 1.19
CA PRO A 425 6.54 -5.10 1.31
C PRO A 425 5.53 -5.68 2.31
N VAL A 426 5.82 -5.49 3.60
CA VAL A 426 5.02 -5.92 4.75
C VAL A 426 4.75 -4.74 5.68
N ALA A 427 3.70 -4.83 6.48
CA ALA A 427 3.34 -3.82 7.48
C ALA A 427 3.25 -2.40 6.89
N ILE A 428 2.47 -2.23 5.84
CA ILE A 428 2.27 -0.94 5.16
C ILE A 428 0.84 -0.46 5.41
N ASP A 429 0.70 0.82 5.73
CA ASP A 429 -0.58 1.47 6.00
C ASP A 429 -0.93 2.53 4.97
N PHE A 430 -2.17 2.46 4.46
CA PHE A 430 -2.79 3.46 3.61
C PHE A 430 -4.13 3.86 4.25
N TYR A 431 -4.21 5.03 4.89
CA TYR A 431 -5.46 5.39 5.54
C TYR A 431 -5.82 6.86 5.42
N ASN A 432 -7.12 7.12 5.43
CA ASN A 432 -7.72 8.45 5.39
C ASN A 432 -7.28 9.32 4.21
N ASN A 433 -6.83 8.70 3.11
CA ASN A 433 -6.54 9.44 1.89
C ASN A 433 -7.83 9.75 1.11
N TYR A 434 -7.85 10.88 0.43
CA TYR A 434 -8.81 11.21 -0.60
C TYR A 434 -8.13 11.04 -1.94
N ILE A 435 -8.55 10.05 -2.74
CA ILE A 435 -7.94 9.76 -4.04
C ILE A 435 -9.03 9.85 -5.10
N THR A 436 -8.79 10.66 -6.12
CA THR A 436 -9.75 10.91 -7.19
C THR A 436 -9.08 10.91 -8.58
N ASN A 437 -9.86 10.56 -9.57
CA ASN A 437 -9.51 10.64 -10.98
C ASN A 437 -8.17 9.96 -11.34
N SER A 438 -7.98 8.72 -10.86
CA SER A 438 -6.88 7.87 -11.32
C SER A 438 -7.28 7.14 -12.62
N HIS A 439 -6.40 7.08 -13.60
CA HIS A 439 -6.70 6.41 -14.87
C HIS A 439 -6.81 4.90 -14.76
N ASP A 440 -5.96 4.27 -13.95
CA ASP A 440 -6.01 2.85 -13.62
C ASP A 440 -6.51 2.67 -12.18
N ASN A 441 -5.66 2.53 -11.20
CA ASN A 441 -6.10 2.22 -9.85
C ASN A 441 -5.72 3.34 -8.85
N PRO A 442 -6.62 3.75 -7.95
CA PRO A 442 -6.26 4.69 -6.89
C PRO A 442 -5.23 4.09 -5.93
N ILE A 443 -5.34 2.80 -5.65
CA ILE A 443 -4.41 2.04 -4.82
C ILE A 443 -4.13 0.70 -5.47
N GLU A 444 -2.89 0.52 -5.90
CA GLU A 444 -2.37 -0.71 -6.48
C GLU A 444 -1.29 -1.30 -5.59
N ILE A 445 -1.53 -2.49 -5.04
CA ILE A 445 -0.64 -3.12 -4.07
C ILE A 445 -0.11 -4.48 -4.54
N ASP A 446 0.27 -4.52 -5.81
CA ASP A 446 0.75 -5.69 -6.50
C ASP A 446 2.11 -6.17 -5.97
N GLY A 447 2.19 -7.47 -5.67
CA GLY A 447 3.39 -8.06 -5.07
C GLY A 447 3.54 -7.80 -3.57
N SER A 448 2.54 -7.19 -2.92
CA SER A 448 2.51 -7.03 -1.46
C SER A 448 2.43 -8.38 -0.74
N MET A 449 2.91 -8.43 0.49
CA MET A 449 2.99 -9.68 1.26
C MET A 449 2.01 -9.69 2.43
N HIS A 450 2.47 -9.40 3.65
CA HIS A 450 1.67 -9.54 4.87
C HIS A 450 1.35 -8.20 5.51
N ASN A 451 0.20 -8.17 6.19
CA ASN A 451 -0.22 -7.05 7.03
C ASN A 451 -0.21 -5.69 6.31
N ILE A 452 -0.73 -5.67 5.09
CA ILE A 452 -1.00 -4.44 4.35
C ILE A 452 -2.39 -3.97 4.75
N ARG A 453 -2.54 -2.71 5.18
CA ARG A 453 -3.78 -2.17 5.73
C ARG A 453 -4.22 -0.94 4.93
N VAL A 454 -5.28 -1.10 4.16
CA VAL A 454 -5.93 -0.05 3.36
C VAL A 454 -7.25 0.29 4.04
N MET A 455 -7.26 1.38 4.81
CA MET A 455 -8.36 1.64 5.74
C MET A 455 -8.90 3.07 5.61
N ARG A 456 -10.24 3.20 5.62
CA ARG A 456 -10.89 4.52 5.68
C ARG A 456 -10.40 5.49 4.61
N ASN A 457 -10.26 5.03 3.37
CA ASN A 457 -9.96 5.91 2.24
C ASN A 457 -11.23 6.26 1.48
N MET A 458 -11.28 7.48 0.94
CA MET A 458 -12.26 7.91 -0.06
C MET A 458 -11.65 7.69 -1.45
N LEU A 459 -12.23 6.78 -2.22
CA LEU A 459 -11.80 6.38 -3.56
C LEU A 459 -12.91 6.72 -4.55
N ILE A 460 -12.76 7.83 -5.26
CA ILE A 460 -13.83 8.34 -6.13
C ILE A 460 -13.32 8.64 -7.54
N ASN A 461 -14.16 8.36 -8.55
CA ASN A 461 -13.85 8.63 -9.96
C ASN A 461 -12.68 7.78 -10.51
N HIS A 462 -12.85 6.46 -10.48
CA HIS A 462 -11.83 5.55 -11.01
C HIS A 462 -12.39 4.71 -12.15
N PRO A 463 -11.99 4.97 -13.40
CA PRO A 463 -12.54 4.25 -14.57
C PRO A 463 -12.12 2.79 -14.67
N SER A 464 -11.05 2.39 -13.98
CA SER A 464 -10.64 0.99 -13.85
C SER A 464 -11.19 0.38 -12.55
N HIS A 465 -10.37 0.05 -11.58
CA HIS A 465 -10.79 -0.62 -10.35
C HIS A 465 -10.30 0.14 -9.12
N ALA A 466 -11.12 0.20 -8.08
CA ALA A 466 -10.75 0.93 -6.85
C ALA A 466 -9.70 0.20 -5.99
N MET A 467 -9.70 -1.14 -6.01
CA MET A 467 -8.92 -1.98 -5.10
C MET A 467 -8.18 -3.07 -5.88
N CYS A 468 -6.87 -2.91 -6.03
CA CYS A 468 -6.07 -3.78 -6.89
C CYS A 468 -5.00 -4.57 -6.13
N ASN A 469 -5.02 -5.91 -6.29
CA ASN A 469 -3.99 -6.86 -5.82
C ASN A 469 -3.69 -7.88 -6.92
N GLN A 470 -2.59 -7.74 -7.66
CA GLN A 470 -2.24 -8.63 -8.78
C GLN A 470 -0.79 -9.14 -8.76
N PRO A 471 -0.37 -9.99 -7.85
CA PRO A 471 -1.07 -10.62 -6.73
C PRO A 471 -0.75 -10.02 -5.37
N ALA A 472 -1.53 -10.39 -4.34
CA ALA A 472 -1.05 -10.42 -2.96
C ALA A 472 -0.41 -11.78 -2.68
N LEU A 473 0.71 -11.79 -1.96
CA LEU A 473 1.52 -12.97 -1.67
C LEU A 473 1.19 -13.54 -0.27
N GLY A 474 -0.07 -13.97 -0.07
CA GLY A 474 -0.53 -14.62 1.13
C GLY A 474 -1.31 -13.72 2.11
N GLY A 475 -1.09 -12.42 2.10
CA GLY A 475 -1.81 -11.51 2.98
C GLY A 475 -1.54 -11.74 4.49
N PRO A 476 -2.38 -11.24 5.38
CA PRO A 476 -3.59 -10.51 5.07
C PRO A 476 -3.32 -9.15 4.43
N VAL A 477 -4.07 -8.86 3.37
CA VAL A 477 -4.23 -7.53 2.83
C VAL A 477 -5.62 -7.06 3.25
N TYR A 478 -5.67 -6.11 4.15
CA TYR A 478 -6.91 -5.59 4.71
C TYR A 478 -7.43 -4.41 3.91
N TRP A 479 -8.65 -4.52 3.42
CA TRP A 479 -9.45 -3.44 2.87
C TRP A 479 -10.60 -3.19 3.84
N ILE A 480 -10.49 -2.14 4.66
CA ILE A 480 -11.40 -1.91 5.79
C ILE A 480 -11.96 -0.49 5.74
N GLU A 481 -13.30 -0.37 5.85
CA GLU A 481 -14.00 0.91 6.00
C GLU A 481 -13.70 1.92 4.87
N ASN A 482 -13.36 1.44 3.65
CA ASN A 482 -13.20 2.31 2.51
C ASN A 482 -14.55 2.62 1.86
N ILE A 483 -14.69 3.82 1.31
CA ILE A 483 -15.81 4.22 0.47
C ILE A 483 -15.31 4.37 -0.97
N ALA A 484 -15.95 3.67 -1.89
CA ALA A 484 -15.57 3.68 -3.31
C ALA A 484 -16.79 4.00 -4.18
N TYR A 485 -16.75 5.11 -4.95
CA TYR A 485 -17.87 5.64 -5.72
C TYR A 485 -17.43 6.09 -7.11
N ASN A 486 -18.33 5.94 -8.10
CA ASN A 486 -18.07 6.20 -9.50
C ASN A 486 -16.93 5.33 -10.08
N LEU A 487 -17.22 4.03 -10.22
CA LEU A 487 -16.27 2.97 -10.62
C LEU A 487 -16.81 2.20 -11.84
N PRO A 488 -16.81 2.77 -13.03
CA PRO A 488 -17.41 2.11 -14.19
C PRO A 488 -16.72 0.81 -14.63
N GLY A 489 -15.45 0.61 -14.29
CA GLY A 489 -14.69 -0.61 -14.59
C GLY A 489 -14.81 -1.71 -13.54
N GLY A 490 -15.51 -1.47 -12.44
CA GLY A 490 -15.65 -2.43 -11.35
C GLY A 490 -14.93 -2.02 -10.06
N SER A 491 -15.13 -2.79 -9.00
CA SER A 491 -14.57 -2.43 -7.69
C SER A 491 -13.19 -3.01 -7.42
N THR A 492 -12.96 -4.26 -7.85
CA THR A 492 -11.79 -5.04 -7.44
C THR A 492 -11.07 -5.65 -8.64
N ARG A 493 -9.76 -5.67 -8.58
CA ARG A 493 -8.89 -6.35 -9.54
C ARG A 493 -8.02 -7.37 -8.81
N LEU A 494 -8.62 -8.54 -8.53
CA LEU A 494 -8.00 -9.66 -7.84
C LEU A 494 -7.69 -10.76 -8.85
N THR A 495 -6.52 -10.73 -9.43
CA THR A 495 -6.12 -11.70 -10.47
C THR A 495 -4.79 -12.35 -10.14
N THR A 496 -4.29 -13.19 -11.06
CA THR A 496 -2.96 -13.82 -10.97
C THR A 496 -2.77 -14.76 -9.78
N GLY A 497 -3.87 -15.26 -9.20
CA GLY A 497 -3.82 -16.13 -8.02
C GLY A 497 -3.61 -15.37 -6.71
N SER A 498 -3.98 -14.09 -6.67
CA SER A 498 -3.88 -13.26 -5.46
C SER A 498 -4.43 -13.98 -4.23
N SER A 499 -3.68 -14.03 -3.14
CA SER A 499 -4.05 -14.76 -1.93
C SER A 499 -4.03 -13.89 -0.68
N GLY A 500 -5.06 -14.05 0.18
CA GLY A 500 -5.08 -13.48 1.51
C GLY A 500 -5.69 -12.09 1.62
N SER A 501 -6.60 -11.71 0.73
CA SER A 501 -7.31 -10.43 0.81
C SER A 501 -8.50 -10.51 1.77
N ILE A 502 -8.69 -9.48 2.59
CA ILE A 502 -9.74 -9.34 3.59
C ILE A 502 -10.49 -8.04 3.34
N PHE A 503 -11.77 -8.13 3.00
CA PHE A 503 -12.65 -7.00 2.75
C PHE A 503 -13.69 -6.90 3.86
N TYR A 504 -13.53 -5.94 4.77
CA TYR A 504 -14.41 -5.77 5.91
C TYR A 504 -14.97 -4.34 5.98
N ASN A 505 -16.27 -4.23 6.20
CA ASN A 505 -16.94 -2.93 6.40
C ASN A 505 -16.68 -1.89 5.29
N ASN A 506 -16.57 -2.29 4.00
CA ASN A 506 -16.46 -1.33 2.90
C ASN A 506 -17.83 -0.98 2.33
N THR A 507 -17.96 0.25 1.81
CA THR A 507 -19.12 0.69 1.01
C THR A 507 -18.66 0.91 -0.43
N ILE A 508 -19.13 0.05 -1.33
CA ILE A 508 -18.65 -0.05 -2.71
C ILE A 508 -19.83 0.13 -3.66
N PHE A 509 -19.82 1.22 -4.41
CA PHE A 509 -20.83 1.53 -5.42
C PHE A 509 -20.39 1.02 -6.79
N SER A 510 -20.31 -0.30 -6.92
CA SER A 510 -19.99 -0.98 -8.18
C SER A 510 -20.18 -2.50 -8.03
N GLU A 511 -20.03 -3.20 -9.15
CA GLU A 511 -19.89 -4.64 -9.23
C GLU A 511 -18.56 -5.09 -8.63
N THR A 512 -18.53 -6.33 -8.13
CA THR A 512 -17.33 -6.95 -7.58
C THR A 512 -16.99 -8.22 -8.30
N GLU A 513 -15.87 -8.21 -8.97
CA GLU A 513 -15.30 -9.37 -9.66
C GLU A 513 -14.01 -9.82 -8.99
N GLY A 514 -13.84 -11.12 -8.89
CA GLY A 514 -12.60 -11.72 -8.38
C GLY A 514 -12.19 -12.90 -9.25
N GLY A 515 -11.37 -12.63 -10.25
CA GLY A 515 -10.93 -13.64 -11.19
C GLY A 515 -9.60 -14.26 -10.82
N SER A 516 -9.57 -15.49 -10.30
CA SER A 516 -8.35 -16.22 -9.94
C SER A 516 -7.72 -15.72 -8.62
N LEU A 517 -8.53 -15.72 -7.57
CA LEU A 517 -8.09 -15.42 -6.20
C LEU A 517 -8.00 -16.69 -5.33
N GLN A 518 -7.48 -16.54 -4.13
CA GLN A 518 -7.36 -17.60 -3.12
C GLN A 518 -7.52 -16.99 -1.74
N ASN A 519 -8.01 -17.78 -0.75
CA ASN A 519 -8.02 -17.43 0.67
C ASN A 519 -8.48 -15.97 0.93
N THR A 520 -9.60 -15.59 0.34
CA THR A 520 -10.14 -14.23 0.38
C THR A 520 -11.46 -14.20 1.14
N HIS A 521 -11.67 -13.15 1.96
CA HIS A 521 -12.80 -13.11 2.89
C HIS A 521 -13.52 -11.76 2.86
N TRP A 522 -14.87 -11.79 2.80
CA TRP A 522 -15.73 -10.61 2.80
C TRP A 522 -16.69 -10.65 3.98
N ARG A 523 -16.75 -9.56 4.78
CA ARG A 523 -17.69 -9.39 5.90
C ARG A 523 -18.15 -7.94 6.00
N ASN A 524 -19.43 -7.75 6.30
CA ASN A 524 -20.04 -6.46 6.59
C ASN A 524 -19.93 -5.41 5.46
N ASN A 525 -19.68 -5.82 4.21
CA ASN A 525 -19.57 -4.87 3.11
C ASN A 525 -20.95 -4.53 2.53
N LEU A 526 -21.02 -3.39 1.84
CA LEU A 526 -22.12 -3.01 0.96
C LEU A 526 -21.61 -3.00 -0.49
N PHE A 527 -22.26 -3.78 -1.34
CA PHE A 527 -21.98 -3.86 -2.78
C PHE A 527 -23.20 -3.35 -3.55
N LEU A 528 -23.08 -2.19 -4.18
CA LEU A 528 -24.18 -1.50 -4.86
C LEU A 528 -23.91 -1.42 -6.35
N GLY A 529 -24.41 -2.40 -7.11
CA GLY A 529 -24.20 -2.50 -8.54
C GLY A 529 -24.75 -1.30 -9.33
N GLN A 530 -24.03 -0.90 -10.35
CA GLN A 530 -24.37 0.22 -11.24
C GLN A 530 -24.61 -0.23 -12.67
N ASN A 531 -24.15 -1.44 -13.05
CA ASN A 531 -24.13 -1.91 -14.42
C ASN A 531 -25.18 -3.01 -14.68
N ALA A 532 -25.83 -2.98 -15.82
CA ALA A 532 -26.73 -4.03 -16.27
C ALA A 532 -26.01 -5.29 -16.76
N ALA A 533 -24.77 -5.16 -17.23
CA ALA A 533 -23.94 -6.28 -17.71
C ALA A 533 -23.15 -6.94 -16.55
N GLY A 534 -22.70 -8.18 -16.76
CA GLY A 534 -21.91 -8.95 -15.80
C GLY A 534 -22.66 -9.35 -14.52
N GLY A 535 -21.98 -10.03 -13.62
CA GLY A 535 -22.46 -10.35 -12.26
C GLY A 535 -22.43 -9.11 -11.36
N LEU A 536 -23.08 -9.17 -10.22
CA LEU A 536 -22.92 -8.22 -9.13
C LEU A 536 -21.73 -8.62 -8.24
N PHE A 537 -21.71 -9.92 -7.90
CA PHE A 537 -20.68 -10.51 -7.06
C PHE A 537 -20.25 -11.83 -7.73
N ASP A 538 -19.19 -11.74 -8.53
CA ASP A 538 -18.69 -12.84 -9.37
C ASP A 538 -17.31 -13.27 -8.88
N ILE A 539 -17.24 -14.38 -8.15
CA ILE A 539 -16.03 -14.85 -7.50
C ILE A 539 -15.54 -16.15 -8.10
N THR A 540 -14.31 -16.15 -8.57
CA THR A 540 -13.58 -17.34 -9.01
C THR A 540 -12.36 -17.57 -8.11
N SER A 541 -12.49 -18.50 -7.15
CA SER A 541 -11.44 -18.85 -6.20
C SER A 541 -10.81 -20.21 -6.53
N GLN A 542 -9.50 -20.28 -6.43
CA GLN A 542 -8.73 -21.53 -6.61
C GLN A 542 -8.67 -22.37 -5.33
N THR A 543 -9.21 -21.87 -4.23
CA THR A 543 -9.33 -22.58 -2.95
C THR A 543 -10.78 -22.54 -2.46
N ASN A 544 -11.23 -23.58 -1.77
CA ASN A 544 -12.60 -23.70 -1.26
C ASN A 544 -12.76 -23.22 0.19
N TYR A 545 -11.75 -22.58 0.76
CA TYR A 545 -11.81 -21.90 2.06
C TYR A 545 -11.89 -20.37 1.96
N THR A 546 -12.02 -19.84 0.76
CA THR A 546 -12.51 -18.47 0.51
C THR A 546 -13.94 -18.33 1.06
N SER A 547 -14.29 -17.20 1.68
CA SER A 547 -15.59 -17.08 2.34
C SER A 547 -16.22 -15.68 2.26
N SER A 548 -17.55 -15.66 2.18
CA SER A 548 -18.37 -14.44 2.18
C SER A 548 -19.57 -14.61 3.10
N ASP A 549 -19.84 -13.61 3.97
CA ASP A 549 -21.06 -13.58 4.79
C ASP A 549 -21.29 -12.19 5.40
N TYR A 550 -22.50 -11.91 5.87
CA TYR A 550 -22.90 -10.63 6.48
C TYR A 550 -22.66 -9.43 5.54
N ASN A 551 -22.99 -9.53 4.25
CA ASN A 551 -22.87 -8.44 3.31
C ASN A 551 -24.24 -7.90 2.87
N GLY A 552 -24.27 -6.70 2.34
CA GLY A 552 -25.45 -6.11 1.72
C GLY A 552 -25.25 -5.97 0.20
N PHE A 553 -26.23 -6.40 -0.57
CA PHE A 553 -26.15 -6.44 -2.02
C PHE A 553 -27.29 -5.66 -2.68
N TYR A 554 -26.97 -4.84 -3.67
CA TYR A 554 -27.93 -4.25 -4.58
C TYR A 554 -27.63 -4.65 -6.01
N SER A 555 -28.54 -5.39 -6.60
CA SER A 555 -28.45 -5.77 -8.02
C SER A 555 -29.09 -4.73 -8.90
N PHE A 556 -28.40 -4.32 -9.96
CA PHE A 556 -28.98 -3.47 -11.00
C PHE A 556 -30.23 -4.13 -11.59
N PRO A 557 -31.33 -3.41 -11.80
CA PRO A 557 -32.57 -3.99 -12.32
C PRO A 557 -32.39 -4.66 -13.67
N GLY A 558 -32.91 -5.88 -13.78
CA GLY A 558 -32.90 -6.65 -15.02
C GLY A 558 -31.72 -7.63 -15.18
N LYS A 559 -30.77 -7.68 -14.21
CA LYS A 559 -29.74 -8.73 -14.20
C LYS A 559 -30.39 -10.12 -14.05
N THR A 560 -29.93 -11.07 -14.82
CA THR A 560 -30.32 -12.48 -14.74
C THR A 560 -29.32 -13.36 -14.03
N GLU A 561 -28.05 -13.00 -14.11
CA GLU A 561 -26.94 -13.64 -13.39
C GLU A 561 -26.39 -12.59 -12.40
N VAL A 562 -26.75 -12.76 -11.13
CA VAL A 562 -26.41 -11.78 -10.08
C VAL A 562 -25.18 -12.20 -9.30
N PHE A 563 -25.10 -13.50 -8.97
CA PHE A 563 -24.02 -14.06 -8.17
C PHE A 563 -23.34 -15.20 -8.93
N ALA A 564 -22.01 -15.27 -8.80
CA ALA A 564 -21.25 -16.43 -9.23
C ALA A 564 -20.24 -16.84 -8.13
N TRP A 565 -20.11 -18.15 -7.93
CA TRP A 565 -19.19 -18.71 -6.95
C TRP A 565 -18.51 -19.96 -7.49
N ASN A 566 -17.39 -19.73 -8.18
CA ASN A 566 -16.64 -20.75 -8.88
C ASN A 566 -15.46 -21.19 -8.03
N THR A 567 -15.53 -22.36 -7.41
CA THR A 567 -14.52 -22.89 -6.51
C THR A 567 -14.27 -24.37 -6.79
N PRO A 568 -13.18 -24.96 -6.28
CA PRO A 568 -13.09 -26.41 -6.14
C PRO A 568 -14.28 -26.98 -5.34
N PRO A 569 -14.55 -28.31 -5.43
CA PRO A 569 -15.60 -28.95 -4.65
C PRO A 569 -15.53 -28.58 -3.16
N MET A 570 -16.67 -28.27 -2.55
CA MET A 570 -16.75 -27.67 -1.20
C MET A 570 -16.42 -28.65 -0.05
N ASP A 571 -16.42 -29.93 -0.32
CA ASP A 571 -16.22 -31.02 0.67
C ASP A 571 -14.78 -31.51 0.75
N VAL A 572 -13.88 -30.97 -0.07
CA VAL A 572 -12.48 -31.37 -0.13
C VAL A 572 -11.61 -30.13 -0.12
N LEU A 573 -10.67 -30.04 0.82
CA LEU A 573 -9.63 -29.01 0.74
C LEU A 573 -8.89 -29.14 -0.57
N ALA A 574 -8.84 -28.07 -1.33
CA ALA A 574 -8.17 -28.04 -2.60
C ALA A 574 -7.26 -26.82 -2.69
N ASP A 575 -6.02 -27.10 -2.90
CA ASP A 575 -4.98 -26.12 -3.17
C ASP A 575 -4.61 -26.13 -4.66
N TYR A 576 -3.79 -25.20 -5.03
CA TYR A 576 -3.30 -25.09 -6.40
C TYR A 576 -2.49 -26.33 -6.78
N PRO A 577 -2.88 -27.10 -7.81
CA PRO A 577 -2.27 -28.41 -8.09
C PRO A 577 -0.88 -28.37 -8.70
N GLY A 578 -0.28 -27.21 -8.87
CA GLY A 578 1.09 -27.04 -9.37
C GLY A 578 1.24 -26.04 -10.52
N PRO A 579 2.47 -25.81 -11.00
CA PRO A 579 2.76 -24.80 -12.02
C PRO A 579 1.91 -24.97 -13.27
N GLY A 580 1.27 -23.90 -13.72
CA GLY A 580 0.46 -23.89 -14.92
C GLY A 580 -0.79 -24.76 -14.86
N LYS A 581 -1.12 -25.33 -13.69
CA LYS A 581 -2.30 -26.13 -13.46
C LYS A 581 -3.22 -25.41 -12.49
N ARG A 582 -4.46 -25.20 -12.89
CA ARG A 582 -5.50 -24.69 -12.00
C ARG A 582 -6.31 -25.87 -11.45
N PRO A 583 -6.88 -25.75 -10.25
CA PRO A 583 -7.83 -26.75 -9.77
C PRO A 583 -9.04 -26.81 -10.70
N ASN A 584 -9.72 -27.97 -10.71
CA ASN A 584 -11.02 -28.05 -11.36
C ASN A 584 -12.01 -27.23 -10.53
N LEU A 585 -12.58 -26.22 -11.16
CA LEU A 585 -13.58 -25.36 -10.54
C LEU A 585 -14.97 -25.84 -10.94
N GLU A 586 -15.90 -25.74 -10.01
CA GLU A 586 -17.33 -25.88 -10.30
C GLU A 586 -17.88 -24.48 -10.60
N THR A 587 -18.41 -24.30 -11.79
CA THR A 587 -19.09 -23.06 -12.19
C THR A 587 -20.49 -23.05 -11.61
N ARG A 588 -20.80 -22.00 -10.85
CA ARG A 588 -22.11 -21.83 -10.21
C ARG A 588 -22.56 -20.37 -10.38
N GLU A 589 -23.64 -20.19 -11.10
CA GLU A 589 -24.26 -18.88 -11.38
C GLU A 589 -25.69 -18.87 -10.85
N PHE A 590 -26.10 -17.75 -10.23
CA PHE A 590 -27.36 -17.64 -9.54
C PHE A 590 -28.05 -16.31 -9.81
N SER A 591 -29.37 -16.35 -9.89
CA SER A 591 -30.20 -15.16 -10.12
C SER A 591 -30.66 -14.48 -8.84
N SER A 592 -30.50 -15.13 -7.68
CA SER A 592 -30.94 -14.60 -6.38
C SER A 592 -29.98 -14.96 -5.26
N LEU A 593 -29.98 -14.10 -4.21
CA LEU A 593 -29.21 -14.33 -2.99
C LEU A 593 -29.62 -15.63 -2.29
N ASP A 594 -30.92 -15.93 -2.24
CA ASP A 594 -31.43 -17.14 -1.59
C ASP A 594 -30.90 -18.42 -2.25
N GLU A 595 -30.95 -18.51 -3.59
CA GLU A 595 -30.44 -19.65 -4.34
C GLU A 595 -28.92 -19.81 -4.18
N TYR A 596 -28.20 -18.70 -4.29
CA TYR A 596 -26.76 -18.60 -4.09
C TYR A 596 -26.37 -19.09 -2.70
N SER A 597 -26.98 -18.53 -1.67
CA SER A 597 -26.67 -18.84 -0.27
C SER A 597 -27.01 -20.31 0.09
N GLN A 598 -28.16 -20.82 -0.35
CA GLN A 598 -28.55 -22.20 -0.09
C GLN A 598 -27.62 -23.21 -0.76
N THR A 599 -27.17 -22.91 -1.99
CA THR A 599 -26.34 -23.82 -2.77
C THR A 599 -24.88 -23.81 -2.32
N THR A 600 -24.32 -22.63 -2.09
CA THR A 600 -22.89 -22.48 -1.79
C THR A 600 -22.55 -22.47 -0.31
N GLY A 601 -23.53 -22.18 0.53
CA GLY A 601 -23.33 -21.97 1.97
C GLY A 601 -22.69 -20.61 2.31
N GLN A 602 -22.41 -19.78 1.31
CA GLN A 602 -21.93 -18.42 1.48
C GLN A 602 -23.09 -17.45 1.72
N ASP A 603 -22.80 -16.28 2.28
CA ASP A 603 -23.75 -15.17 2.44
C ASP A 603 -25.10 -15.54 3.08
N ARG A 604 -25.09 -16.48 4.05
CA ARG A 604 -26.30 -16.94 4.74
C ARG A 604 -26.94 -15.87 5.60
N ASN A 605 -26.15 -14.93 6.09
CA ASN A 605 -26.59 -13.81 6.92
C ASN A 605 -26.57 -12.47 6.14
N SER A 606 -26.33 -12.54 4.84
CA SER A 606 -26.32 -11.37 3.97
C SER A 606 -27.73 -10.98 3.54
N ILE A 607 -27.90 -9.72 3.12
CA ILE A 607 -29.20 -9.14 2.80
C ILE A 607 -29.18 -8.39 1.47
N MET A 608 -30.37 -8.22 0.87
CA MET A 608 -30.54 -7.26 -0.21
C MET A 608 -30.77 -5.85 0.39
N VAL A 609 -30.13 -4.87 -0.21
CA VAL A 609 -30.23 -3.43 0.16
C VAL A 609 -30.57 -2.61 -1.07
N ASP A 610 -30.73 -1.29 -0.92
CA ASP A 610 -30.85 -0.37 -2.02
C ASP A 610 -30.22 1.01 -1.70
N TYR A 611 -30.13 1.87 -2.69
CA TYR A 611 -29.52 3.20 -2.57
C TYR A 611 -30.24 4.12 -1.61
N SER A 612 -31.52 3.86 -1.28
CA SER A 612 -32.27 4.62 -0.26
C SER A 612 -31.74 4.41 1.16
N ALA A 613 -30.81 3.47 1.34
CA ALA A 613 -30.11 3.29 2.62
C ALA A 613 -29.22 4.48 2.99
N PHE A 614 -28.84 5.32 2.03
CA PHE A 614 -27.93 6.46 2.23
C PHE A 614 -28.65 7.79 2.24
N GLN A 615 -28.10 8.78 2.95
CA GLN A 615 -28.62 10.13 3.02
C GLN A 615 -28.64 10.82 1.64
N ASN A 616 -27.55 10.71 0.88
CA ASN A 616 -27.42 11.24 -0.47
C ASN A 616 -26.31 10.52 -1.26
N ALA A 617 -26.60 9.34 -1.81
CA ALA A 617 -25.71 8.60 -2.69
C ALA A 617 -26.49 8.16 -3.93
N PRO A 618 -26.59 8.99 -4.98
CA PRO A 618 -27.35 8.66 -6.17
C PRO A 618 -26.73 7.47 -6.90
N ARG A 619 -27.57 6.64 -7.49
CA ARG A 619 -27.11 5.59 -8.39
C ARG A 619 -26.69 6.23 -9.72
N LEU A 620 -25.47 5.97 -10.13
CA LEU A 620 -24.98 6.29 -11.47
C LEU A 620 -25.47 5.23 -12.47
N ASP A 621 -25.72 5.64 -13.69
CA ASP A 621 -26.10 4.73 -14.76
C ASP A 621 -24.87 4.45 -15.64
N ALA A 622 -24.33 3.25 -15.51
CA ALA A 622 -23.15 2.83 -16.25
C ALA A 622 -23.37 2.77 -17.78
N SER A 623 -24.62 2.83 -18.25
CA SER A 623 -24.92 2.95 -19.69
C SER A 623 -24.84 4.39 -20.21
N ASP A 624 -24.85 5.38 -19.33
CA ASP A 624 -24.67 6.80 -19.66
C ASP A 624 -23.22 7.20 -19.48
N VAL A 625 -22.43 6.97 -20.52
CA VAL A 625 -20.98 7.19 -20.49
C VAL A 625 -20.60 8.65 -20.28
N ASP A 626 -21.43 9.60 -20.72
CA ASP A 626 -21.14 11.01 -20.49
C ASP A 626 -21.22 11.34 -18.98
N ASN A 627 -22.17 10.74 -18.26
CA ASN A 627 -22.25 10.87 -16.80
C ASN A 627 -21.10 10.12 -16.08
N LEU A 628 -20.67 8.97 -16.61
CA LEU A 628 -19.56 8.22 -16.03
C LEU A 628 -18.20 8.91 -16.18
N GLN A 629 -18.05 9.78 -17.16
CA GLN A 629 -16.84 10.55 -17.37
C GLN A 629 -16.73 11.80 -16.47
N ASN A 630 -17.82 12.13 -15.76
CA ASN A 630 -17.78 13.26 -14.84
C ASN A 630 -16.87 12.95 -13.65
N VAL A 631 -16.09 13.92 -13.27
CA VAL A 631 -15.34 13.93 -12.02
C VAL A 631 -16.22 14.55 -10.95
N TYR A 632 -16.67 13.73 -10.02
CA TYR A 632 -17.54 14.15 -8.91
C TYR A 632 -16.70 14.53 -7.69
N ASP A 633 -17.18 15.48 -6.90
CA ASP A 633 -16.64 15.74 -5.58
C ASP A 633 -17.39 14.90 -4.54
N ALA A 634 -16.67 14.23 -3.65
CA ALA A 634 -17.28 13.44 -2.59
C ALA A 634 -18.10 14.30 -1.61
N ASP A 635 -17.78 15.57 -1.49
CA ASP A 635 -18.54 16.54 -0.64
C ASP A 635 -19.94 16.83 -1.19
N ASP A 636 -20.23 16.54 -2.46
CA ASP A 636 -21.56 16.61 -3.04
C ASP A 636 -22.50 15.49 -2.56
N PHE A 637 -21.96 14.48 -1.89
CA PHE A 637 -22.67 13.28 -1.45
C PHE A 637 -22.69 13.15 0.07
N ASP A 638 -23.58 12.28 0.54
CA ASP A 638 -23.65 11.89 1.95
C ASP A 638 -23.86 10.37 2.04
N PHE A 639 -22.77 9.66 2.23
CA PHE A 639 -22.74 8.20 2.31
C PHE A 639 -23.15 7.62 3.67
N ARG A 640 -23.60 8.46 4.61
CA ARG A 640 -24.09 8.03 5.91
C ARG A 640 -25.44 7.31 5.78
N LEU A 641 -25.65 6.34 6.63
CA LEU A 641 -26.89 5.57 6.63
C LEU A 641 -28.10 6.37 7.12
N VAL A 642 -29.27 6.07 6.55
CA VAL A 642 -30.57 6.57 6.99
C VAL A 642 -31.04 5.73 8.18
N PRO A 643 -31.57 6.36 9.25
CA PRO A 643 -32.13 5.62 10.39
C PRO A 643 -33.21 4.62 9.97
N GLY A 644 -33.04 3.36 10.39
CA GLY A 644 -33.97 2.27 10.08
C GLY A 644 -33.84 1.70 8.67
N SER A 645 -32.83 2.09 7.92
CA SER A 645 -32.52 1.46 6.63
C SER A 645 -32.03 0.02 6.81
N ALA A 646 -32.08 -0.75 5.71
CA ALA A 646 -31.80 -2.19 5.73
C ALA A 646 -30.43 -2.59 6.30
N PRO A 647 -29.31 -1.87 6.06
CA PRO A 647 -27.98 -2.23 6.56
C PRO A 647 -27.80 -2.09 8.08
N VAL A 648 -28.68 -1.32 8.75
CA VAL A 648 -28.52 -0.99 10.18
C VAL A 648 -28.72 -2.23 11.05
N ASP A 649 -27.78 -2.49 11.98
CA ASP A 649 -27.77 -3.64 12.89
C ASP A 649 -27.74 -5.02 12.16
N LYS A 650 -27.06 -5.12 11.01
CA LYS A 650 -27.00 -6.36 10.20
C LYS A 650 -25.61 -6.97 10.07
N GLY A 651 -24.59 -6.30 10.57
CA GLY A 651 -23.22 -6.82 10.54
C GLY A 651 -22.90 -7.78 11.67
N ILE A 652 -21.71 -8.33 11.61
CA ILE A 652 -21.10 -9.14 12.67
C ILE A 652 -19.99 -8.33 13.37
N HIS A 653 -19.84 -8.52 14.67
CA HIS A 653 -18.74 -7.93 15.41
C HIS A 653 -17.39 -8.52 14.93
N LEU A 654 -16.51 -7.65 14.50
CA LEU A 654 -15.15 -7.92 14.07
C LEU A 654 -14.20 -7.24 15.07
N PRO A 655 -13.62 -7.98 16.01
CA PRO A 655 -12.80 -7.41 17.08
C PRO A 655 -11.66 -6.55 16.55
N ASN A 656 -11.45 -5.38 17.16
CA ASN A 656 -10.43 -4.39 16.76
C ASN A 656 -10.68 -3.71 15.39
N VAL A 657 -11.81 -3.98 14.75
CA VAL A 657 -12.27 -3.31 13.53
C VAL A 657 -13.46 -2.41 13.86
N ASN A 658 -14.57 -3.01 14.28
CA ASN A 658 -15.82 -2.30 14.51
C ASN A 658 -16.28 -2.32 15.99
N ASP A 659 -15.34 -2.35 16.93
CA ASP A 659 -15.61 -2.35 18.39
C ASP A 659 -16.47 -1.18 18.88
N GLY A 660 -16.49 -0.08 18.13
CA GLY A 660 -17.20 1.15 18.46
C GLY A 660 -18.64 1.21 17.98
N PHE A 661 -19.20 0.08 17.48
CA PHE A 661 -20.57 0.09 16.97
C PHE A 661 -21.62 0.47 18.03
N SER A 662 -22.72 1.01 17.57
CA SER A 662 -23.89 1.38 18.37
C SER A 662 -25.11 0.56 17.92
N GLY A 663 -26.03 0.25 18.84
CA GLY A 663 -27.21 -0.55 18.49
C GLY A 663 -27.11 -2.00 18.95
N MET A 664 -27.72 -2.93 18.21
CA MET A 664 -27.78 -4.36 18.57
C MET A 664 -26.64 -5.17 17.93
N ALA A 665 -26.11 -4.69 16.81
CA ALA A 665 -25.01 -5.26 16.06
C ALA A 665 -24.35 -4.14 15.23
N PRO A 666 -23.12 -4.34 14.71
CA PRO A 666 -22.52 -3.41 13.76
C PRO A 666 -23.40 -3.24 12.52
N ASP A 667 -23.30 -2.07 11.89
CA ASP A 667 -23.91 -1.83 10.60
C ASP A 667 -23.10 -2.43 9.45
N LEU A 668 -23.74 -2.62 8.31
CA LEU A 668 -23.04 -2.97 7.09
C LEU A 668 -22.48 -1.71 6.41
N GLY A 669 -21.28 -1.84 5.83
CA GLY A 669 -20.60 -0.76 5.14
C GLY A 669 -19.58 -0.03 6.01
N ALA A 670 -19.05 1.06 5.47
CA ALA A 670 -17.93 1.79 6.05
C ALA A 670 -18.30 2.68 7.25
N LEU A 671 -19.58 3.00 7.42
CA LEU A 671 -20.03 3.97 8.40
C LEU A 671 -21.16 3.42 9.27
N GLU A 672 -20.97 3.49 10.57
CA GLU A 672 -22.03 3.25 11.56
C GLU A 672 -23.09 4.36 11.53
N LEU A 673 -24.35 3.99 11.80
CA LEU A 673 -25.44 4.94 11.89
C LEU A 673 -25.16 6.02 12.96
N GLY A 674 -25.21 7.27 12.56
CA GLY A 674 -24.95 8.41 13.44
C GLY A 674 -23.46 8.71 13.66
N ALA A 675 -22.55 7.93 13.08
CA ALA A 675 -21.15 8.29 13.07
C ALA A 675 -20.90 9.56 12.23
N GLN A 676 -19.87 10.28 12.60
CA GLN A 676 -19.36 11.38 11.77
C GLN A 676 -18.59 10.79 10.58
N MET A 677 -18.63 11.48 9.44
CA MET A 677 -17.76 11.15 8.33
C MET A 677 -16.30 11.22 8.80
N PRO A 678 -15.48 10.23 8.50
CA PRO A 678 -14.04 10.33 8.69
C PRO A 678 -13.49 11.53 7.92
N HIS A 679 -12.40 12.09 8.41
CA HIS A 679 -11.67 13.09 7.66
C HIS A 679 -10.83 12.38 6.58
N TYR A 680 -11.06 12.75 5.32
CA TYR A 680 -10.28 12.27 4.18
C TYR A 680 -9.44 13.42 3.62
N GLY A 681 -8.20 13.12 3.24
CA GLY A 681 -7.28 14.13 2.76
C GLY A 681 -6.52 14.88 3.86
N PRO A 682 -5.76 15.93 3.51
CA PRO A 682 -4.86 16.63 4.43
C PRO A 682 -5.57 17.25 5.62
N ARG A 683 -5.01 17.08 6.80
CA ARG A 683 -5.46 17.70 8.06
C ARG A 683 -4.96 19.16 8.13
N GLU A 684 -5.69 20.05 8.83
CA GLU A 684 -5.28 21.43 9.05
C GLU A 684 -4.08 21.57 10.01
#